data_e415a3f5370c3adfe99739c5a7b44cee
#
_entry.id   e415a3f5370c3adfe99739c5a7b44cee
#
_cell.length_a   1.000
_cell.length_b   1.000
_cell.length_c   1.000
_cell.angle_alpha   90.00
_cell.angle_beta   90.00
_cell.angle_gamma   90.00
#
_symmetry.space_group_name_H-M   'P 1'
#
loop_
_entity.id
_entity.type
_entity.pdbx_description
1 polymer ?
#
loop_
_entity_poly.entity_id
_entity_poly.type
_entity_poly.pdbx_seq_one_letter_code
_entity_poly.pdbx_strand_id
1 'polypeptide(L)'
;MLMSSLRQSLRMTARDWRAGELRFLLVALVVAVSALTAVGFFVDRMRAGLNRDAHQLLGADLLINADQPLRQDWRDEAAKRGLVLADTVTFPSMAQAGQGDASQAVLASLKAVSPGYPLRGQLKITTSPDDASEALGDATRETPAPGTVWVDVNLLPPLKAKLGSSIQLGDKSFRITRLIAAEPDRGASFANFAPRVMLALADLKATGLVDNYARITYRMQVAAQSPNDRAAIADYERWVRTRIVADNVKGVRIETLENGRPEMRSTLDRAERFLALVGLLSAMRAAVAVAMAARRFMQRHLDSVAMLRCLGMTQNEVGLLFLIEFALVGLAGSLLGVLVGFGAHYVLLALIEPLIRTDLPPVSLLPALQGIVTGMLLLVGFALPPVLQLRNVPHNRVIRREQAPPRPMALATYGLGTAVFVGLLLWQAGDLKLALLTAGGFLGGLAVFALVGWLALQGLRGLRGVSKNQGWRFAITSLQRRPGATVVQIVSLSLGLMALLVLTVVRGDLMDAWRLATPPDAPNRFIINIQPDQKEGVEKTIRTAGVDSPLLYPMIRGRLVAVNGNPVTASTYKDERAKALSDREFNLSSVKDLPEANEIVAGQWYRDAPGVAEASVEQGIAQTLRLKLGDTMRFDMGGLLVEAKITSLRKLEWGSMRANFFVIINPAAMTNAPTTYMTAFHLPAGGVGLANTLTRQFPNLTLIDVSGIIRQLQEVLDQVVTAVEFLFLFTLASGVLVLYAALMGSTAERTREAGLLRALGATRGQLATAQRIEFVLVGGLSGLLAASGAALLGWALAEYQFKFPWHFEPQVWAAGLLVGAVCALIGGWLGLRNVLRQPPLQTLREA
;
A
#
# COMPACT_ATOMS: atom_id res chain seq x y z
N MET A 1 -34.22 39.65 6.97
CA MET A 1 -34.42 38.60 5.96
C MET A 1 -33.64 37.30 6.28
N LEU A 2 -32.32 37.29 6.44
CA LEU A 2 -31.55 36.06 6.74
C LEU A 2 -32.01 35.26 7.99
N MET A 3 -32.33 35.95 9.10
CA MET A 3 -32.80 35.28 10.34
C MET A 3 -34.18 34.66 10.19
N SER A 4 -35.11 35.27 9.41
CA SER A 4 -36.40 34.68 9.12
C SER A 4 -36.31 33.45 8.23
N SER A 5 -35.45 33.50 7.20
CA SER A 5 -35.14 32.36 6.32
C SER A 5 -34.52 31.21 7.09
N LEU A 6 -33.57 31.47 7.99
CA LEU A 6 -32.93 30.44 8.83
C LEU A 6 -33.95 29.73 9.75
N ARG A 7 -34.84 30.48 10.40
CA ARG A 7 -35.88 29.91 11.25
C ARG A 7 -36.89 29.07 10.47
N GLN A 8 -37.17 29.49 9.25
CA GLN A 8 -38.08 28.79 8.37
C GLN A 8 -37.42 27.51 7.80
N SER A 9 -36.15 27.57 7.39
CA SER A 9 -35.35 26.39 6.99
C SER A 9 -35.28 25.36 8.09
N LEU A 10 -34.99 25.76 9.36
CA LEU A 10 -34.94 24.83 10.50
C LEU A 10 -36.28 24.12 10.72
N ARG A 11 -37.41 24.84 10.57
CA ARG A 11 -38.73 24.23 10.69
C ARG A 11 -39.05 23.25 9.55
N MET A 12 -38.66 23.58 8.33
CA MET A 12 -38.78 22.69 7.18
C MET A 12 -37.88 21.45 7.33
N THR A 13 -36.60 21.61 7.68
CA THR A 13 -35.68 20.50 7.96
C THR A 13 -36.24 19.55 9.03
N ALA A 14 -36.85 20.08 10.11
CA ALA A 14 -37.48 19.26 11.15
C ALA A 14 -38.72 18.50 10.64
N ARG A 15 -39.51 19.12 9.77
CA ARG A 15 -40.67 18.50 9.13
C ARG A 15 -40.24 17.37 8.17
N ASP A 16 -39.27 17.66 7.27
CA ASP A 16 -38.81 16.75 6.23
C ASP A 16 -37.97 15.60 6.83
N TRP A 17 -37.36 15.86 8.00
CA TRP A 17 -36.79 14.82 8.83
C TRP A 17 -37.84 13.85 9.40
N ARG A 18 -38.93 14.37 9.94
CA ARG A 18 -40.06 13.53 10.45
C ARG A 18 -40.75 12.76 9.32
N ALA A 19 -40.90 13.37 8.14
CA ALA A 19 -41.38 12.73 6.93
C ALA A 19 -40.45 11.63 6.37
N GLY A 20 -39.19 11.55 6.88
CA GLY A 20 -38.22 10.56 6.45
C GLY A 20 -37.50 10.87 5.15
N GLU A 21 -37.71 12.05 4.57
CA GLU A 21 -37.18 12.43 3.26
C GLU A 21 -35.67 12.72 3.29
N LEU A 22 -35.20 13.33 4.38
CA LEU A 22 -33.77 13.66 4.60
C LEU A 22 -32.96 12.50 5.19
N ARG A 23 -33.61 11.52 5.81
CA ARG A 23 -32.93 10.40 6.47
C ARG A 23 -31.99 9.64 5.54
N PHE A 24 -32.45 9.40 4.32
CA PHE A 24 -31.66 8.66 3.33
C PHE A 24 -30.43 9.45 2.90
N LEU A 25 -30.57 10.75 2.65
CA LEU A 25 -29.45 11.63 2.31
C LEU A 25 -28.41 11.68 3.45
N LEU A 26 -28.89 11.83 4.69
CA LEU A 26 -28.02 11.84 5.85
C LEU A 26 -27.29 10.52 6.03
N VAL A 27 -27.96 9.37 5.95
CA VAL A 27 -27.32 8.05 6.07
C VAL A 27 -26.29 7.84 4.97
N ALA A 28 -26.60 8.23 3.71
CA ALA A 28 -25.66 8.15 2.61
C ALA A 28 -24.38 8.96 2.88
N LEU A 29 -24.55 10.17 3.40
CA LEU A 29 -23.45 11.06 3.73
C LEU A 29 -22.64 10.56 4.95
N VAL A 30 -23.33 10.09 5.99
CA VAL A 30 -22.68 9.50 7.18
C VAL A 30 -21.81 8.30 6.79
N VAL A 31 -22.35 7.35 6.03
CA VAL A 31 -21.59 6.17 5.58
C VAL A 31 -20.40 6.56 4.72
N ALA A 32 -20.57 7.54 3.83
CA ALA A 32 -19.51 8.03 2.98
C ALA A 32 -18.37 8.67 3.77
N VAL A 33 -18.75 9.63 4.62
CA VAL A 33 -17.77 10.36 5.42
C VAL A 33 -17.11 9.45 6.46
N SER A 34 -17.85 8.51 7.08
CA SER A 34 -17.28 7.56 8.04
C SER A 34 -16.27 6.63 7.40
N ALA A 35 -16.55 6.09 6.21
CA ALA A 35 -15.59 5.26 5.49
C ALA A 35 -14.30 6.03 5.18
N LEU A 36 -14.43 7.26 4.71
CA LEU A 36 -13.31 8.11 4.37
C LEU A 36 -12.47 8.50 5.59
N THR A 37 -13.14 8.92 6.68
CA THR A 37 -12.46 9.38 7.88
C THR A 37 -11.87 8.24 8.69
N ALA A 38 -12.48 7.05 8.71
CA ALA A 38 -11.90 5.86 9.32
C ALA A 38 -10.56 5.50 8.67
N VAL A 39 -10.51 5.49 7.33
CA VAL A 39 -9.27 5.32 6.56
C VAL A 39 -8.29 6.46 6.84
N GLY A 40 -8.76 7.70 6.80
CA GLY A 40 -7.93 8.89 7.00
C GLY A 40 -7.24 8.91 8.37
N PHE A 41 -7.98 8.66 9.45
CA PHE A 41 -7.42 8.57 10.81
C PHE A 41 -6.43 7.42 10.95
N PHE A 42 -6.74 6.27 10.36
CA PHE A 42 -5.86 5.11 10.40
C PHE A 42 -4.54 5.39 9.68
N VAL A 43 -4.60 5.87 8.43
CA VAL A 43 -3.42 6.19 7.62
C VAL A 43 -2.57 7.29 8.27
N ASP A 44 -3.19 8.33 8.80
CA ASP A 44 -2.50 9.44 9.47
C ASP A 44 -1.71 8.95 10.69
N ARG A 45 -2.34 8.14 11.56
CA ARG A 45 -1.67 7.56 12.74
C ARG A 45 -0.58 6.56 12.36
N MET A 46 -0.83 5.70 11.38
CA MET A 46 0.17 4.76 10.88
C MET A 46 1.38 5.50 10.31
N ARG A 47 1.16 6.52 9.49
CA ARG A 47 2.24 7.35 8.94
C ARG A 47 3.02 8.07 10.02
N ALA A 48 2.33 8.64 11.01
CA ALA A 48 2.98 9.30 12.15
C ALA A 48 3.76 8.32 13.04
N GLY A 49 3.21 7.12 13.29
CA GLY A 49 3.91 6.03 13.99
C GLY A 49 5.15 5.57 13.24
N LEU A 50 5.01 5.28 11.96
CA LEU A 50 6.12 4.84 11.11
C LEU A 50 7.23 5.90 10.98
N ASN A 51 6.86 7.17 10.87
CA ASN A 51 7.86 8.24 10.88
C ASN A 51 8.60 8.29 12.22
N ARG A 52 7.90 8.11 13.33
CA ARG A 52 8.52 8.06 14.67
C ARG A 52 9.44 6.85 14.81
N ASP A 53 8.98 5.67 14.37
CA ASP A 53 9.77 4.44 14.43
C ASP A 53 10.95 4.48 13.46
N ALA A 54 10.83 5.11 12.31
CA ALA A 54 11.93 5.31 11.39
C ALA A 54 13.05 6.16 11.99
N HIS A 55 12.73 7.22 12.76
CA HIS A 55 13.73 7.97 13.54
C HIS A 55 14.41 7.08 14.59
N GLN A 56 13.64 6.23 15.27
CA GLN A 56 14.21 5.29 16.25
C GLN A 56 15.09 4.25 15.55
N LEU A 57 14.68 3.73 14.40
CA LEU A 57 15.43 2.73 13.61
C LEU A 57 16.70 3.27 12.96
N LEU A 58 16.81 4.59 12.74
CA LEU A 58 18.06 5.23 12.32
C LEU A 58 18.97 5.55 13.51
N GLY A 59 18.43 5.56 14.72
CA GLY A 59 19.10 6.03 15.91
C GLY A 59 19.37 7.54 15.94
N ALA A 60 18.87 8.28 14.92
CA ALA A 60 19.11 9.71 14.70
C ALA A 60 18.06 10.32 13.77
N ASP A 61 18.09 11.65 13.57
CA ASP A 61 17.28 12.34 12.56
C ASP A 61 17.97 12.33 11.19
N LEU A 62 19.31 12.33 11.19
CA LEU A 62 20.18 12.25 10.02
C LEU A 62 21.39 11.37 10.34
N LEU A 63 21.77 10.49 9.43
CA LEU A 63 22.91 9.61 9.56
C LEU A 63 23.89 9.84 8.41
N ILE A 64 25.14 10.12 8.72
CA ILE A 64 26.20 10.26 7.75
C ILE A 64 27.16 9.08 7.90
N ASN A 65 27.19 8.22 6.89
CA ASN A 65 28.05 7.05 6.81
C ASN A 65 29.28 7.36 5.96
N ALA A 66 30.45 6.93 6.40
CA ALA A 66 31.68 7.07 5.65
C ALA A 66 32.55 5.82 5.79
N ASP A 67 33.43 5.58 4.81
CA ASP A 67 34.47 4.55 4.84
C ASP A 67 35.80 5.08 5.44
N GLN A 68 35.85 6.37 5.72
CA GLN A 68 36.98 7.06 6.35
C GLN A 68 36.49 7.90 7.54
N PRO A 69 37.41 8.26 8.48
CA PRO A 69 37.03 9.12 9.59
C PRO A 69 36.40 10.41 9.13
N LEU A 70 35.26 10.76 9.71
CA LEU A 70 34.51 11.96 9.38
C LEU A 70 35.24 13.23 9.80
N ARG A 71 35.11 14.26 9.00
CA ARG A 71 35.85 15.54 9.14
C ARG A 71 35.39 16.31 10.37
N GLN A 72 36.29 17.00 11.02
CA GLN A 72 36.00 17.78 12.22
C GLN A 72 35.18 19.02 11.91
N ASP A 73 35.37 19.65 10.74
CA ASP A 73 34.58 20.83 10.31
C ASP A 73 33.07 20.54 10.19
N TRP A 74 32.71 19.29 9.89
CA TRP A 74 31.29 18.87 9.86
C TRP A 74 30.68 18.79 11.27
N ARG A 75 31.46 18.35 12.25
CA ARG A 75 31.06 18.32 13.66
C ARG A 75 30.88 19.73 14.23
N ASP A 76 31.86 20.59 13.91
CA ASP A 76 31.86 22.00 14.37
C ASP A 76 30.63 22.75 13.79
N GLU A 77 30.32 22.52 12.53
CA GLU A 77 29.14 23.13 11.88
C GLU A 77 27.82 22.63 12.47
N ALA A 78 27.71 21.33 12.76
CA ALA A 78 26.54 20.77 13.44
C ALA A 78 26.35 21.39 14.83
N ALA A 79 27.45 21.52 15.59
CA ALA A 79 27.43 22.16 16.92
C ALA A 79 27.02 23.64 16.86
N LYS A 80 27.48 24.41 15.86
CA LYS A 80 27.06 25.81 15.63
C LYS A 80 25.58 25.95 15.38
N ARG A 81 24.94 24.92 14.78
CA ARG A 81 23.49 24.87 14.50
C ARG A 81 22.68 24.32 15.67
N GLY A 82 23.31 24.05 16.82
CA GLY A 82 22.64 23.52 18.00
C GLY A 82 22.21 22.05 17.85
N LEU A 83 22.84 21.29 16.94
CA LEU A 83 22.57 19.87 16.73
C LEU A 83 23.39 19.01 17.69
N VAL A 84 22.81 17.89 18.11
CA VAL A 84 23.46 16.89 18.96
C VAL A 84 24.07 15.82 18.06
N LEU A 85 25.26 15.34 18.43
CA LEU A 85 26.03 14.38 17.69
C LEU A 85 26.35 13.13 18.51
N ALA A 86 26.36 11.98 17.86
CA ALA A 86 26.96 10.77 18.39
C ALA A 86 27.71 10.04 17.25
N ASP A 87 28.93 9.58 17.56
CA ASP A 87 29.77 8.86 16.62
C ASP A 87 29.73 7.37 16.91
N THR A 88 29.70 6.57 15.85
CA THR A 88 29.84 5.12 15.96
C THR A 88 30.79 4.59 14.88
N VAL A 89 31.57 3.58 15.24
CA VAL A 89 32.50 2.90 14.32
C VAL A 89 32.18 1.42 14.34
N THR A 90 31.89 0.84 13.17
CA THR A 90 31.46 -0.56 13.05
C THR A 90 32.36 -1.30 12.07
N PHE A 91 32.82 -2.48 12.45
CA PHE A 91 33.66 -3.36 11.62
C PHE A 91 33.57 -4.81 12.10
N PRO A 92 33.82 -5.82 11.24
CA PRO A 92 33.93 -7.21 11.66
C PRO A 92 35.32 -7.48 12.25
N SER A 93 35.38 -8.23 13.35
CA SER A 93 36.62 -8.70 13.96
C SER A 93 36.42 -10.00 14.75
N MET A 94 37.50 -10.66 15.11
CA MET A 94 37.42 -11.86 15.94
C MET A 94 37.33 -11.49 17.42
N ALA A 95 36.35 -12.02 18.10
CA ALA A 95 36.28 -12.00 19.57
C ALA A 95 36.81 -13.33 20.11
N GLN A 96 37.70 -13.29 21.09
CA GLN A 96 38.35 -14.49 21.66
C GLN A 96 38.02 -14.59 23.16
N ALA A 97 37.78 -15.82 23.62
CA ALA A 97 37.62 -16.12 25.04
C ALA A 97 38.42 -17.38 25.40
N GLY A 98 38.96 -17.42 26.62
CA GLY A 98 39.82 -18.50 27.07
C GLY A 98 41.30 -18.17 26.93
N GLN A 99 42.22 -19.05 27.45
CA GLN A 99 43.65 -18.91 27.37
C GLN A 99 44.28 -20.19 26.78
N GLY A 100 45.35 -20.05 26.01
CA GLY A 100 46.10 -21.17 25.42
C GLY A 100 45.23 -22.02 24.46
N ASP A 101 45.42 -23.33 24.45
CA ASP A 101 44.76 -24.29 23.58
C ASP A 101 43.22 -24.37 23.77
N ALA A 102 42.68 -23.82 24.85
CA ALA A 102 41.26 -23.74 25.12
C ALA A 102 40.60 -22.46 24.59
N SER A 103 41.37 -21.58 23.92
CA SER A 103 40.84 -20.34 23.34
C SER A 103 39.82 -20.62 22.24
N GLN A 104 38.68 -19.96 22.34
CA GLN A 104 37.64 -19.99 21.31
C GLN A 104 37.58 -18.60 20.65
N ALA A 105 37.62 -18.57 19.31
CA ALA A 105 37.53 -17.34 18.54
C ALA A 105 36.29 -17.36 17.65
N VAL A 106 35.50 -16.31 17.65
CA VAL A 106 34.24 -16.17 16.90
C VAL A 106 34.21 -14.83 16.18
N LEU A 107 33.80 -14.84 14.93
CA LEU A 107 33.58 -13.61 14.17
C LEU A 107 32.45 -12.82 14.79
N ALA A 108 32.71 -11.58 15.18
CA ALA A 108 31.76 -10.67 15.78
C ALA A 108 31.74 -9.34 15.02
N SER A 109 30.58 -8.68 15.03
CA SER A 109 30.45 -7.31 14.53
C SER A 109 30.74 -6.34 15.68
N LEU A 110 31.92 -5.75 15.72
CA LEU A 110 32.31 -4.76 16.73
C LEU A 110 31.65 -3.41 16.40
N LYS A 111 31.09 -2.76 17.41
CA LYS A 111 30.57 -1.41 17.33
C LYS A 111 31.05 -0.57 18.51
N ALA A 112 31.93 0.35 18.21
CA ALA A 112 32.40 1.34 19.16
C ALA A 112 31.45 2.54 19.13
N VAL A 113 30.96 3.00 20.28
CA VAL A 113 29.95 4.05 20.43
C VAL A 113 30.44 5.20 21.30
N SER A 114 30.13 6.42 20.93
CA SER A 114 30.40 7.61 21.77
C SER A 114 29.31 7.77 22.84
N PRO A 115 29.56 8.53 23.91
CA PRO A 115 28.54 8.93 24.84
C PRO A 115 27.36 9.61 24.16
N GLY A 116 26.12 9.33 24.63
CA GLY A 116 24.89 9.87 24.05
C GLY A 116 24.28 9.05 22.93
N TYR A 117 24.95 7.99 22.48
CA TYR A 117 24.36 7.01 21.54
C TYR A 117 23.28 6.14 22.24
N PRO A 118 22.15 5.83 21.61
CA PRO A 118 21.62 6.40 20.37
C PRO A 118 20.92 7.74 20.62
N LEU A 119 20.98 8.67 19.65
CA LEU A 119 20.33 9.99 19.77
C LEU A 119 18.79 9.90 19.70
N ARG A 120 18.28 8.88 18.99
CA ARG A 120 16.85 8.52 18.91
C ARG A 120 16.67 7.04 19.21
N GLY A 121 15.54 6.70 19.84
CA GLY A 121 15.33 5.35 20.31
C GLY A 121 16.06 5.03 21.60
N GLN A 122 16.13 3.74 21.94
CA GLN A 122 16.77 3.21 23.15
C GLN A 122 17.37 1.84 22.85
N LEU A 123 18.50 1.53 23.48
CA LEU A 123 19.03 0.18 23.52
C LEU A 123 18.19 -0.66 24.49
N LYS A 124 17.96 -1.92 24.16
CA LYS A 124 17.41 -2.88 25.11
C LYS A 124 18.48 -3.86 25.55
N ILE A 125 18.67 -3.97 26.84
CA ILE A 125 19.70 -4.77 27.47
C ILE A 125 19.12 -5.69 28.53
N THR A 126 19.79 -6.78 28.81
CA THR A 126 19.43 -7.71 29.88
C THR A 126 20.67 -8.26 30.57
N THR A 127 20.45 -8.85 31.74
CA THR A 127 21.48 -9.61 32.47
C THR A 127 21.21 -11.12 32.44
N SER A 128 20.04 -11.53 31.93
CA SER A 128 19.66 -12.95 31.80
C SER A 128 19.67 -13.38 30.34
N PRO A 129 20.34 -14.48 29.96
CA PRO A 129 20.28 -15.01 28.61
C PRO A 129 18.86 -15.44 28.18
N ASP A 130 18.03 -15.87 29.14
CA ASP A 130 16.66 -16.35 28.88
C ASP A 130 15.69 -15.19 28.58
N ASP A 131 16.01 -13.98 29.08
CA ASP A 131 15.24 -12.74 28.90
C ASP A 131 15.75 -11.89 27.71
N ALA A 132 16.63 -12.42 26.89
CA ALA A 132 17.27 -11.70 25.80
C ALA A 132 16.38 -11.55 24.55
N SER A 133 15.06 -11.40 24.73
CA SER A 133 14.12 -11.02 23.70
C SER A 133 13.90 -9.50 23.71
N GLU A 134 13.59 -8.95 22.55
CA GLU A 134 13.26 -7.53 22.41
C GLU A 134 12.09 -7.09 23.32
N ALA A 135 11.19 -8.02 23.66
CA ALA A 135 10.04 -7.77 24.51
C ALA A 135 10.40 -7.62 25.99
N LEU A 136 11.46 -8.33 26.46
CA LEU A 136 11.80 -8.46 27.88
C LEU A 136 13.00 -7.63 28.32
N GLY A 137 13.78 -7.06 27.38
CA GLY A 137 14.96 -6.25 27.69
C GLY A 137 14.63 -4.88 28.29
N ASP A 138 15.43 -4.45 29.27
CA ASP A 138 15.35 -3.12 29.88
C ASP A 138 15.82 -2.05 28.89
N ALA A 139 15.02 -1.03 28.68
CA ALA A 139 15.35 0.09 27.81
C ALA A 139 16.35 1.03 28.46
N THR A 140 17.44 1.35 27.78
CA THR A 140 18.50 2.24 28.27
C THR A 140 19.04 3.17 27.20
N ARG A 141 19.59 4.31 27.62
CA ARG A 141 20.41 5.22 26.81
C ARG A 141 21.87 5.25 27.28
N GLU A 142 22.21 4.39 28.21
CA GLU A 142 23.60 4.23 28.62
C GLU A 142 24.40 3.53 27.52
N THR A 143 25.69 3.70 27.54
CA THR A 143 26.67 3.04 26.68
C THR A 143 27.66 2.26 27.53
N PRO A 144 28.38 1.25 26.98
CA PRO A 144 29.36 0.52 27.73
C PRO A 144 30.40 1.44 28.39
N ALA A 145 30.70 1.21 29.66
CA ALA A 145 31.76 1.94 30.35
C ALA A 145 33.15 1.52 29.80
N PRO A 146 34.17 2.39 29.82
CA PRO A 146 35.51 2.02 29.39
C PRO A 146 36.03 0.74 30.07
N GLY A 147 36.65 -0.15 29.29
CA GLY A 147 37.10 -1.47 29.74
C GLY A 147 35.99 -2.54 29.84
N THR A 148 34.75 -2.21 29.49
CA THR A 148 33.62 -3.16 29.47
C THR A 148 32.99 -3.28 28.09
N VAL A 149 32.27 -4.39 27.85
CA VAL A 149 31.55 -4.63 26.62
C VAL A 149 30.14 -5.17 26.90
N TRP A 150 29.22 -4.85 26.01
CA TRP A 150 27.93 -5.49 25.91
C TRP A 150 27.88 -6.38 24.69
N VAL A 151 27.36 -7.58 24.82
CA VAL A 151 27.41 -8.60 23.73
C VAL A 151 26.02 -9.12 23.38
N ASP A 152 25.85 -9.54 22.14
CA ASP A 152 24.69 -10.30 21.70
C ASP A 152 24.67 -11.65 22.41
N VAL A 153 23.51 -12.13 22.85
CA VAL A 153 23.31 -13.44 23.49
C VAL A 153 23.89 -14.57 22.65
N ASN A 154 23.75 -14.49 21.33
CA ASN A 154 24.23 -15.50 20.41
C ASN A 154 25.76 -15.63 20.36
N LEU A 155 26.50 -14.69 20.96
CA LEU A 155 27.95 -14.76 21.07
C LEU A 155 28.42 -15.67 22.22
N LEU A 156 27.63 -15.81 23.27
CA LEU A 156 28.04 -16.52 24.49
C LEU A 156 28.29 -18.02 24.28
N PRO A 157 27.38 -18.79 23.62
CA PRO A 157 27.56 -20.24 23.46
C PRO A 157 28.79 -20.63 22.62
N PRO A 158 29.05 -20.00 21.45
CA PRO A 158 30.26 -20.33 20.67
C PRO A 158 31.58 -19.99 21.38
N LEU A 159 31.60 -18.91 22.17
CA LEU A 159 32.77 -18.51 22.96
C LEU A 159 32.89 -19.29 24.29
N LYS A 160 31.88 -20.10 24.66
CA LYS A 160 31.79 -20.74 25.99
C LYS A 160 31.94 -19.74 27.15
N ALA A 161 31.50 -18.47 26.88
CA ALA A 161 31.59 -17.37 27.83
C ALA A 161 30.26 -17.19 28.59
N LYS A 162 30.34 -16.53 29.75
CA LYS A 162 29.19 -16.16 30.58
C LYS A 162 29.26 -14.65 30.87
N LEU A 163 28.17 -14.10 31.35
CA LEU A 163 28.13 -12.75 31.88
C LEU A 163 29.21 -12.62 32.97
N GLY A 164 30.00 -11.56 32.91
CA GLY A 164 31.18 -11.35 33.79
C GLY A 164 32.50 -11.93 33.29
N SER A 165 32.48 -12.81 32.27
CA SER A 165 33.73 -13.32 31.64
C SER A 165 34.44 -12.20 30.89
N SER A 166 35.78 -12.42 30.71
CA SER A 166 36.61 -11.54 29.89
C SER A 166 36.72 -12.07 28.46
N ILE A 167 36.59 -11.17 27.46
CA ILE A 167 36.89 -11.45 26.07
C ILE A 167 38.01 -10.55 25.57
N GLN A 168 38.82 -11.05 24.68
CA GLN A 168 39.93 -10.34 24.03
C GLN A 168 39.42 -9.80 22.68
N LEU A 169 39.64 -8.51 22.44
CA LEU A 169 39.37 -7.82 21.19
C LEU A 169 40.67 -7.12 20.77
N GLY A 170 41.36 -7.71 19.79
CA GLY A 170 42.70 -7.26 19.45
C GLY A 170 43.65 -7.33 20.63
N ASP A 171 44.33 -6.23 20.94
CA ASP A 171 45.36 -6.16 22.00
C ASP A 171 44.76 -5.93 23.41
N LYS A 172 43.43 -5.71 23.54
CA LYS A 172 42.83 -5.36 24.82
C LYS A 172 41.77 -6.39 25.27
N SER A 173 41.78 -6.68 26.58
CA SER A 173 40.77 -7.54 27.22
C SER A 173 39.67 -6.70 27.83
N PHE A 174 38.42 -7.17 27.66
CA PHE A 174 37.20 -6.48 28.12
C PHE A 174 36.29 -7.42 28.91
N ARG A 175 35.64 -6.90 29.91
CA ARG A 175 34.66 -7.65 30.71
C ARG A 175 33.29 -7.54 30.13
N ILE A 176 32.56 -8.66 29.97
CA ILE A 176 31.16 -8.68 29.55
C ILE A 176 30.29 -8.26 30.74
N THR A 177 29.57 -7.13 30.62
CA THR A 177 28.75 -6.59 31.71
C THR A 177 27.24 -6.70 31.45
N ARG A 178 26.79 -6.68 30.18
CA ARG A 178 25.39 -6.73 29.81
C ARG A 178 25.22 -7.50 28.50
N LEU A 179 24.00 -7.98 28.26
CA LEU A 179 23.59 -8.61 26.99
C LEU A 179 22.71 -7.65 26.22
N ILE A 180 22.89 -7.57 24.90
CA ILE A 180 22.12 -6.75 23.99
C ILE A 180 20.90 -7.56 23.55
N ALA A 181 19.71 -7.13 23.95
CA ALA A 181 18.44 -7.72 23.51
C ALA A 181 17.95 -7.08 22.21
N ALA A 182 18.09 -5.74 22.06
CA ALA A 182 17.78 -5.05 20.81
C ALA A 182 18.62 -3.77 20.64
N GLU A 183 18.99 -3.52 19.39
CA GLU A 183 19.72 -2.35 18.94
C GLU A 183 18.90 -1.64 17.85
N PRO A 184 18.52 -0.35 17.99
CA PRO A 184 17.59 0.30 17.06
C PRO A 184 18.17 0.44 15.64
N ASP A 185 19.45 0.82 15.51
CA ASP A 185 20.13 1.11 14.24
C ASP A 185 20.96 -0.06 13.69
N ARG A 186 20.64 -1.29 14.05
CA ARG A 186 21.35 -2.50 13.59
C ARG A 186 21.20 -2.74 12.10
N GLY A 187 20.82 -1.95 11.25
CA GLY A 187 20.71 -2.07 9.79
C GLY A 187 20.86 -3.49 9.19
N ALA A 188 20.34 -3.70 7.98
CA ALA A 188 20.36 -5.01 7.30
C ALA A 188 21.64 -5.26 6.47
N SER A 189 22.80 -4.72 6.85
CA SER A 189 24.04 -4.97 6.12
C SER A 189 24.68 -6.30 6.52
N PHE A 190 25.41 -6.92 5.61
CA PHE A 190 26.02 -8.24 5.79
C PHE A 190 26.89 -8.34 7.06
N ALA A 191 27.63 -7.28 7.39
CA ALA A 191 28.45 -7.20 8.60
C ALA A 191 27.61 -7.20 9.90
N ASN A 192 26.32 -6.90 9.83
CA ASN A 192 25.43 -6.82 10.98
C ASN A 192 24.77 -8.16 11.34
N PHE A 193 24.97 -9.21 10.53
CA PHE A 193 24.47 -10.56 10.85
C PHE A 193 25.36 -11.30 11.84
N ALA A 194 26.67 -10.94 11.94
CA ALA A 194 27.51 -11.48 12.98
C ALA A 194 27.04 -10.98 14.38
N PRO A 195 27.21 -11.80 15.45
CA PRO A 195 26.87 -11.37 16.81
C PRO A 195 27.50 -10.03 17.16
N ARG A 196 26.74 -9.13 17.78
CA ARG A 196 27.22 -7.78 18.11
C ARG A 196 28.09 -7.79 19.36
N VAL A 197 29.21 -7.03 19.31
CA VAL A 197 29.97 -6.63 20.49
C VAL A 197 30.03 -5.09 20.50
N MET A 198 29.47 -4.48 21.52
CA MET A 198 29.48 -3.02 21.70
C MET A 198 30.48 -2.62 22.76
N LEU A 199 31.30 -1.60 22.45
CA LEU A 199 32.34 -1.07 23.32
C LEU A 199 32.34 0.47 23.30
N ALA A 200 32.98 1.09 24.29
CA ALA A 200 33.16 2.54 24.31
C ALA A 200 34.11 2.98 23.18
N LEU A 201 33.79 4.07 22.49
CA LEU A 201 34.60 4.62 21.41
C LEU A 201 36.03 5.01 21.89
N ALA A 202 36.12 5.43 23.16
CA ALA A 202 37.40 5.76 23.76
C ALA A 202 38.37 4.57 23.83
N ASP A 203 37.87 3.35 23.92
CA ASP A 203 38.68 2.14 23.99
C ASP A 203 39.14 1.62 22.62
N LEU A 204 38.53 2.10 21.52
CA LEU A 204 38.76 1.57 20.19
C LEU A 204 40.24 1.60 19.77
N LYS A 205 40.92 2.71 20.04
CA LYS A 205 42.32 2.86 19.68
C LYS A 205 43.24 1.86 20.42
N ALA A 206 42.89 1.51 21.66
CA ALA A 206 43.64 0.59 22.49
C ALA A 206 43.47 -0.88 22.07
N THR A 207 42.51 -1.19 21.17
CA THR A 207 42.36 -2.56 20.65
C THR A 207 43.36 -2.90 19.54
N GLY A 208 44.00 -1.91 18.91
CA GLY A 208 44.87 -2.11 17.74
C GLY A 208 44.17 -2.61 16.48
N LEU A 209 42.82 -2.68 16.48
CA LEU A 209 42.03 -3.27 15.39
C LEU A 209 41.70 -2.29 14.25
N VAL A 210 41.98 -1.02 14.41
CA VAL A 210 41.73 0.03 13.44
C VAL A 210 42.97 0.31 12.62
N ASP A 211 43.22 -0.55 11.63
CA ASP A 211 44.30 -0.40 10.66
C ASP A 211 43.76 0.06 9.29
N ASN A 212 44.67 0.59 8.45
CA ASN A 212 44.32 1.10 7.09
C ASN A 212 43.73 0.04 6.14
N TYR A 213 43.71 -1.22 6.51
CA TYR A 213 43.23 -2.35 5.71
C TYR A 213 41.89 -2.91 6.20
N ALA A 214 41.37 -2.45 7.34
CA ALA A 214 40.10 -2.92 7.87
C ALA A 214 38.91 -2.26 7.15
N ARG A 215 37.89 -3.04 6.86
CA ARG A 215 36.63 -2.53 6.26
C ARG A 215 35.80 -1.87 7.36
N ILE A 216 36.07 -0.61 7.65
CA ILE A 216 35.51 0.16 8.75
C ILE A 216 34.37 1.04 8.20
N THR A 217 33.27 1.10 8.92
CA THR A 217 32.18 2.05 8.65
C THR A 217 32.12 3.06 9.78
N TYR A 218 32.41 4.31 9.48
CA TYR A 218 32.25 5.44 10.38
C TYR A 218 30.87 6.03 10.21
N ARG A 219 30.16 6.23 11.31
CA ARG A 219 28.82 6.81 11.29
C ARG A 219 28.73 7.98 12.23
N MET A 220 28.27 9.11 11.76
CA MET A 220 27.91 10.26 12.57
C MET A 220 26.39 10.39 12.61
N GLN A 221 25.84 10.20 13.76
CA GLN A 221 24.44 10.41 14.07
C GLN A 221 24.23 11.89 14.40
N VAL A 222 23.21 12.50 13.80
CA VAL A 222 22.87 13.92 14.00
C VAL A 222 21.40 14.01 14.39
N ALA A 223 21.10 14.75 15.44
CA ALA A 223 19.74 15.00 15.87
C ALA A 223 19.54 16.44 16.34
N ALA A 224 18.32 16.95 16.15
CA ALA A 224 17.93 18.24 16.71
C ALA A 224 17.68 18.11 18.22
N GLN A 225 17.90 19.19 18.98
CA GLN A 225 17.61 19.20 20.42
C GLN A 225 16.11 19.01 20.68
N SER A 226 15.23 19.59 19.83
CA SER A 226 13.81 19.36 19.86
C SER A 226 13.38 18.48 18.67
N PRO A 227 12.54 17.44 18.87
CA PRO A 227 12.05 16.60 17.78
C PRO A 227 11.28 17.34 16.68
N ASN A 228 10.81 18.56 16.97
CA ASN A 228 10.04 19.38 16.03
C ASN A 228 10.90 20.32 15.18
N ASP A 229 12.19 20.47 15.47
CA ASP A 229 13.09 21.37 14.73
C ASP A 229 13.70 20.70 13.49
N ARG A 230 12.83 20.36 12.54
CA ARG A 230 13.22 19.73 11.26
C ARG A 230 13.98 20.68 10.34
N ALA A 231 13.81 21.99 10.51
CA ALA A 231 14.45 22.97 9.66
C ALA A 231 15.99 22.96 9.83
N ALA A 232 16.47 22.89 11.06
CA ALA A 232 17.92 22.84 11.36
C ALA A 232 18.59 21.59 10.76
N ILE A 233 17.92 20.43 10.81
CA ILE A 233 18.42 19.18 10.20
C ILE A 233 18.48 19.30 8.68
N ALA A 234 17.40 19.81 8.05
CA ALA A 234 17.34 19.98 6.59
C ALA A 234 18.40 20.99 6.09
N ASP A 235 18.63 22.05 6.85
CA ASP A 235 19.66 23.05 6.53
C ASP A 235 21.08 22.49 6.66
N TYR A 236 21.32 21.67 7.70
CA TYR A 236 22.57 20.99 7.87
C TYR A 236 22.80 19.93 6.78
N GLU A 237 21.79 19.13 6.44
CA GLU A 237 21.87 18.16 5.34
C GLU A 237 22.23 18.84 4.01
N ARG A 238 21.59 19.96 3.67
CA ARG A 238 21.90 20.71 2.44
C ARG A 238 23.34 21.21 2.45
N TRP A 239 23.80 21.70 3.58
CA TRP A 239 25.16 22.18 3.73
C TRP A 239 26.19 21.04 3.54
N VAL A 240 25.98 19.86 4.19
CA VAL A 240 26.86 18.69 4.03
C VAL A 240 26.87 18.21 2.59
N ARG A 241 25.70 18.11 1.92
CA ARG A 241 25.62 17.73 0.49
C ARG A 241 26.41 18.69 -0.40
N THR A 242 26.33 19.97 -0.14
CA THR A 242 27.11 20.99 -0.88
C THR A 242 28.61 20.79 -0.67
N ARG A 243 29.04 20.51 0.56
CA ARG A 243 30.45 20.26 0.89
C ARG A 243 30.98 18.98 0.27
N ILE A 244 30.22 17.88 0.30
CA ILE A 244 30.61 16.61 -0.36
C ILE A 244 30.91 16.86 -1.84
N VAL A 245 30.09 17.64 -2.53
CA VAL A 245 30.29 17.96 -3.95
C VAL A 245 31.47 18.91 -4.14
N ALA A 246 31.54 20.01 -3.37
CA ALA A 246 32.58 21.02 -3.50
C ALA A 246 33.98 20.48 -3.21
N ASP A 247 34.11 19.65 -2.18
CA ASP A 247 35.39 19.10 -1.73
C ASP A 247 35.70 17.73 -2.36
N ASN A 248 34.86 17.27 -3.29
CA ASN A 248 34.97 15.96 -3.98
C ASN A 248 35.19 14.78 -3.01
N VAL A 249 34.47 14.77 -1.88
CA VAL A 249 34.63 13.76 -0.84
C VAL A 249 33.97 12.45 -1.33
N LYS A 250 34.77 11.37 -1.35
CA LYS A 250 34.29 10.04 -1.77
C LYS A 250 33.99 9.16 -0.57
N GLY A 251 33.18 8.13 -0.78
CA GLY A 251 32.83 7.11 0.24
C GLY A 251 31.85 7.60 1.31
N VAL A 252 31.23 8.77 1.16
CA VAL A 252 30.25 9.32 2.11
C VAL A 252 28.83 9.11 1.60
N ARG A 253 27.95 8.60 2.46
CA ARG A 253 26.52 8.46 2.21
C ARG A 253 25.73 9.16 3.29
N ILE A 254 24.73 9.91 2.86
CA ILE A 254 23.76 10.53 3.75
C ILE A 254 22.50 9.68 3.75
N GLU A 255 22.14 9.13 4.90
CA GLU A 255 20.92 8.39 5.12
C GLU A 255 19.94 9.26 5.92
N THR A 256 18.80 9.51 5.32
CA THR A 256 17.65 10.18 5.91
C THR A 256 16.53 9.18 6.10
N LEU A 257 15.47 9.59 6.77
CA LEU A 257 14.23 8.80 6.85
C LEU A 257 13.72 8.37 5.48
N GLU A 258 13.98 9.20 4.47
CA GLU A 258 13.50 8.95 3.11
C GLU A 258 14.30 7.91 2.35
N ASN A 259 15.60 7.77 2.64
CA ASN A 259 16.53 6.95 1.87
C ASN A 259 17.05 5.73 2.64
N GLY A 260 16.84 5.66 3.96
CA GLY A 260 17.46 4.65 4.81
C GLY A 260 16.93 3.22 4.62
N ARG A 261 15.66 3.05 4.21
CA ARG A 261 15.05 1.73 3.97
C ARG A 261 14.05 1.77 2.80
N PRO A 262 14.54 1.78 1.56
CA PRO A 262 13.70 1.93 0.36
C PRO A 262 12.69 0.79 0.17
N GLU A 263 13.00 -0.44 0.60
CA GLU A 263 12.10 -1.60 0.48
C GLU A 263 10.86 -1.44 1.37
N MET A 264 11.06 -1.06 2.63
CA MET A 264 9.96 -0.85 3.57
C MET A 264 9.07 0.32 3.14
N ARG A 265 9.68 1.42 2.64
CA ARG A 265 8.94 2.56 2.10
C ARG A 265 8.12 2.16 0.88
N SER A 266 8.66 1.40 -0.07
CA SER A 266 7.93 0.97 -1.26
C SER A 266 6.71 0.10 -0.93
N THR A 267 6.77 -0.69 0.13
CA THR A 267 5.64 -1.51 0.61
C THR A 267 4.57 -0.64 1.25
N LEU A 268 4.99 0.33 2.07
CA LEU A 268 4.09 1.30 2.69
C LEU A 268 3.40 2.21 1.68
N ASP A 269 4.15 2.73 0.69
CA ASP A 269 3.60 3.54 -0.39
C ASP A 269 2.54 2.76 -1.20
N ARG A 270 2.75 1.45 -1.41
CA ARG A 270 1.75 0.59 -2.07
C ARG A 270 0.51 0.41 -1.21
N ALA A 271 0.67 0.14 0.08
CA ALA A 271 -0.44 0.03 1.01
C ALA A 271 -1.23 1.35 1.10
N GLU A 272 -0.54 2.49 1.19
CA GLU A 272 -1.16 3.81 1.21
C GLU A 272 -1.97 4.11 -0.06
N ARG A 273 -1.42 3.79 -1.24
CA ARG A 273 -2.14 3.95 -2.52
C ARG A 273 -3.37 3.06 -2.59
N PHE A 274 -3.29 1.84 -2.07
CA PHE A 274 -4.45 0.95 -1.98
C PHE A 274 -5.52 1.52 -1.06
N LEU A 275 -5.14 1.99 0.13
CA LEU A 275 -6.06 2.63 1.06
C LEU A 275 -6.68 3.91 0.48
N ALA A 276 -5.90 4.71 -0.25
CA ALA A 276 -6.41 5.86 -1.00
C ALA A 276 -7.44 5.44 -2.06
N LEU A 277 -7.18 4.35 -2.81
CA LEU A 277 -8.13 3.80 -3.77
C LEU A 277 -9.45 3.40 -3.10
N VAL A 278 -9.40 2.73 -1.94
CA VAL A 278 -10.59 2.38 -1.15
C VAL A 278 -11.39 3.64 -0.77
N GLY A 279 -10.70 4.69 -0.31
CA GLY A 279 -11.30 5.99 -0.01
C GLY A 279 -11.95 6.64 -1.24
N LEU A 280 -11.26 6.65 -2.38
CA LEU A 280 -11.77 7.17 -3.65
C LEU A 280 -13.04 6.43 -4.12
N LEU A 281 -13.02 5.10 -4.11
CA LEU A 281 -14.16 4.27 -4.50
C LEU A 281 -15.35 4.48 -3.54
N SER A 282 -15.09 4.72 -2.26
CA SER A 282 -16.13 5.06 -1.28
C SER A 282 -16.74 6.43 -1.56
N ALA A 283 -15.92 7.44 -1.86
CA ALA A 283 -16.37 8.78 -2.24
C ALA A 283 -17.20 8.76 -3.54
N MET A 284 -16.79 7.97 -4.53
CA MET A 284 -17.51 7.80 -5.79
C MET A 284 -18.92 7.23 -5.58
N ARG A 285 -19.02 6.17 -4.76
CA ARG A 285 -20.33 5.57 -4.42
C ARG A 285 -21.21 6.54 -3.66
N ALA A 286 -20.63 7.26 -2.72
CA ALA A 286 -21.30 8.31 -1.99
C ALA A 286 -21.86 9.40 -2.90
N ALA A 287 -21.07 9.85 -3.87
CA ALA A 287 -21.49 10.83 -4.87
C ALA A 287 -22.76 10.38 -5.60
N VAL A 288 -22.79 9.10 -6.04
CA VAL A 288 -23.96 8.49 -6.69
C VAL A 288 -25.17 8.44 -5.74
N ALA A 289 -24.96 7.98 -4.49
CA ALA A 289 -26.02 7.90 -3.49
C ALA A 289 -26.61 9.28 -3.16
N VAL A 290 -25.75 10.28 -2.95
CA VAL A 290 -26.16 11.67 -2.69
C VAL A 290 -26.93 12.26 -3.87
N ALA A 291 -26.44 12.05 -5.11
CA ALA A 291 -27.11 12.50 -6.33
C ALA A 291 -28.53 11.92 -6.46
N MET A 292 -28.67 10.62 -6.21
CA MET A 292 -29.97 9.95 -6.26
C MET A 292 -30.91 10.41 -5.13
N ALA A 293 -30.41 10.57 -3.93
CA ALA A 293 -31.16 11.10 -2.79
C ALA A 293 -31.67 12.51 -3.08
N ALA A 294 -30.79 13.38 -3.58
CA ALA A 294 -31.14 14.76 -3.93
C ALA A 294 -32.18 14.83 -5.06
N ARG A 295 -32.04 13.99 -6.09
CA ARG A 295 -33.01 13.90 -7.19
C ARG A 295 -34.38 13.46 -6.69
N ARG A 296 -34.42 12.48 -5.79
CA ARG A 296 -35.68 12.01 -5.17
C ARG A 296 -36.30 13.10 -4.31
N PHE A 297 -35.52 13.79 -3.50
CA PHE A 297 -35.94 14.93 -2.72
C PHE A 297 -36.55 16.02 -3.61
N MET A 298 -35.87 16.41 -4.68
CA MET A 298 -36.32 17.37 -5.65
C MET A 298 -37.70 16.97 -6.23
N GLN A 299 -37.86 15.74 -6.70
CA GLN A 299 -39.11 15.26 -7.32
C GLN A 299 -40.27 15.35 -6.36
N ARG A 300 -40.10 15.07 -5.08
CA ARG A 300 -41.14 15.15 -4.06
C ARG A 300 -41.52 16.58 -3.68
N HIS A 301 -40.59 17.51 -3.79
CA HIS A 301 -40.81 18.91 -3.39
C HIS A 301 -41.31 19.80 -4.53
N LEU A 302 -41.44 19.29 -5.77
CA LEU A 302 -41.86 20.08 -6.92
C LEU A 302 -43.23 20.78 -6.69
N ASP A 303 -44.21 20.07 -6.14
CA ASP A 303 -45.55 20.59 -5.91
C ASP A 303 -45.60 21.52 -4.69
N SER A 304 -44.82 21.22 -3.63
CA SER A 304 -44.67 22.11 -2.47
C SER A 304 -44.03 23.44 -2.84
N VAL A 305 -43.00 23.38 -3.72
CA VAL A 305 -42.34 24.61 -4.23
C VAL A 305 -43.28 25.42 -5.11
N ALA A 306 -44.03 24.78 -5.99
CA ALA A 306 -45.04 25.49 -6.81
C ALA A 306 -46.06 26.23 -5.93
N MET A 307 -46.50 25.61 -4.83
CA MET A 307 -47.40 26.22 -3.86
C MET A 307 -46.75 27.40 -3.11
N LEU A 308 -45.52 27.28 -2.65
CA LEU A 308 -44.76 28.35 -1.99
C LEU A 308 -44.57 29.56 -2.95
N ARG A 309 -44.38 29.31 -4.23
CA ARG A 309 -44.29 30.35 -5.25
C ARG A 309 -45.63 31.03 -5.53
N CYS A 310 -46.71 30.29 -5.50
CA CYS A 310 -48.08 30.87 -5.58
C CYS A 310 -48.38 31.74 -4.35
N LEU A 311 -47.82 31.44 -3.20
CA LEU A 311 -47.93 32.23 -1.97
C LEU A 311 -47.02 33.47 -1.94
N GLY A 312 -46.31 33.76 -3.05
CA GLY A 312 -45.50 34.97 -3.23
C GLY A 312 -44.00 34.86 -2.95
N MET A 313 -43.48 33.67 -2.66
CA MET A 313 -42.03 33.47 -2.50
C MET A 313 -41.28 33.66 -3.83
N THR A 314 -40.20 34.41 -3.78
CA THR A 314 -39.32 34.62 -4.94
C THR A 314 -38.46 33.39 -5.22
N GLN A 315 -37.89 33.30 -6.43
CA GLN A 315 -36.99 32.20 -6.82
C GLN A 315 -35.74 32.13 -5.94
N ASN A 316 -35.24 33.28 -5.51
CA ASN A 316 -34.02 33.37 -4.69
C ASN A 316 -34.28 32.94 -3.24
N GLU A 317 -35.45 33.28 -2.70
CA GLU A 317 -35.85 32.84 -1.36
C GLU A 317 -36.08 31.34 -1.31
N VAL A 318 -36.72 30.73 -2.30
CA VAL A 318 -36.84 29.27 -2.40
C VAL A 318 -35.48 28.62 -2.54
N GLY A 319 -34.60 29.14 -3.39
CA GLY A 319 -33.23 28.64 -3.56
C GLY A 319 -32.42 28.70 -2.28
N LEU A 320 -32.49 29.84 -1.57
CA LEU A 320 -31.76 30.03 -0.31
C LEU A 320 -32.28 29.09 0.80
N LEU A 321 -33.59 28.89 0.87
CA LEU A 321 -34.24 28.03 1.86
C LEU A 321 -33.72 26.59 1.74
N PHE A 322 -33.73 26.01 0.55
CA PHE A 322 -33.22 24.68 0.32
C PHE A 322 -31.70 24.58 0.42
N LEU A 323 -30.95 25.62 0.04
CA LEU A 323 -29.51 25.67 0.24
C LEU A 323 -29.13 25.56 1.72
N ILE A 324 -29.82 26.31 2.60
CA ILE A 324 -29.60 26.26 4.05
C ILE A 324 -29.99 24.89 4.59
N GLU A 325 -31.10 24.33 4.17
CA GLU A 325 -31.55 22.99 4.57
C GLU A 325 -30.51 21.91 4.23
N PHE A 326 -30.03 21.91 2.98
CA PHE A 326 -28.99 20.95 2.57
C PHE A 326 -27.63 21.20 3.26
N ALA A 327 -27.26 22.47 3.51
CA ALA A 327 -26.06 22.79 4.27
C ALA A 327 -26.14 22.25 5.72
N LEU A 328 -27.31 22.38 6.37
CA LEU A 328 -27.53 21.82 7.71
C LEU A 328 -27.44 20.30 7.73
N VAL A 329 -28.10 19.63 6.78
CA VAL A 329 -28.03 18.16 6.65
C VAL A 329 -26.61 17.71 6.30
N GLY A 330 -25.93 18.46 5.43
CA GLY A 330 -24.54 18.21 5.05
C GLY A 330 -23.58 18.29 6.22
N LEU A 331 -23.72 19.35 7.01
CA LEU A 331 -22.90 19.54 8.20
C LEU A 331 -23.18 18.48 9.27
N ALA A 332 -24.46 18.21 9.55
CA ALA A 332 -24.86 17.18 10.51
C ALA A 332 -24.38 15.79 10.07
N GLY A 333 -24.58 15.45 8.78
CA GLY A 333 -24.15 14.17 8.22
C GLY A 333 -22.63 14.01 8.22
N SER A 334 -21.89 15.08 7.91
CA SER A 334 -20.42 15.06 7.95
C SER A 334 -19.88 14.94 9.37
N LEU A 335 -20.46 15.66 10.34
CA LEU A 335 -20.06 15.55 11.75
C LEU A 335 -20.36 14.16 12.31
N LEU A 336 -21.55 13.62 12.07
CA LEU A 336 -21.90 12.25 12.46
C LEU A 336 -20.99 11.23 11.77
N GLY A 337 -20.71 11.44 10.48
CA GLY A 337 -19.79 10.59 9.71
C GLY A 337 -18.38 10.59 10.27
N VAL A 338 -17.86 11.75 10.66
CA VAL A 338 -16.55 11.87 11.33
C VAL A 338 -16.57 11.15 12.69
N LEU A 339 -17.62 11.29 13.50
CA LEU A 339 -17.73 10.60 14.77
C LEU A 339 -17.76 9.07 14.61
N VAL A 340 -18.55 8.57 13.66
CA VAL A 340 -18.62 7.14 13.35
C VAL A 340 -17.27 6.65 12.80
N GLY A 341 -16.63 7.40 11.90
CA GLY A 341 -15.33 7.08 11.35
C GLY A 341 -14.21 7.11 12.41
N PHE A 342 -14.30 8.04 13.34
CA PHE A 342 -13.42 8.09 14.50
C PHE A 342 -13.58 6.86 15.41
N GLY A 343 -14.81 6.42 15.68
CA GLY A 343 -15.06 5.16 16.38
C GLY A 343 -14.55 3.94 15.61
N ALA A 344 -14.82 3.91 14.33
CA ALA A 344 -14.41 2.82 13.45
C ALA A 344 -12.89 2.65 13.34
N HIS A 345 -12.12 3.75 13.35
CA HIS A 345 -10.67 3.66 13.34
C HIS A 345 -10.09 3.02 14.61
N TYR A 346 -10.75 3.18 15.77
CA TYR A 346 -10.34 2.46 16.98
C TYR A 346 -10.64 0.96 16.90
N VAL A 347 -11.73 0.56 16.25
CA VAL A 347 -12.00 -0.86 15.95
C VAL A 347 -10.91 -1.42 15.03
N LEU A 348 -10.52 -0.66 14.00
CA LEU A 348 -9.38 -0.99 13.13
C LEU A 348 -8.10 -1.21 13.93
N LEU A 349 -7.79 -0.28 14.84
CA LEU A 349 -6.60 -0.37 15.68
C LEU A 349 -6.67 -1.58 16.60
N ALA A 350 -7.81 -1.84 17.25
CA ALA A 350 -7.98 -2.98 18.15
C ALA A 350 -7.82 -4.34 17.43
N LEU A 351 -8.23 -4.42 16.15
CA LEU A 351 -8.01 -5.61 15.32
C LEU A 351 -6.53 -5.83 14.98
N ILE A 352 -5.74 -4.76 14.98
CA ILE A 352 -4.32 -4.77 14.61
C ILE A 352 -3.41 -4.65 15.85
N GLU A 353 -3.97 -4.28 17.02
CA GLU A 353 -3.24 -4.07 18.29
C GLU A 353 -2.31 -5.24 18.69
N PRO A 354 -2.67 -6.53 18.54
CA PRO A 354 -1.76 -7.62 18.86
C PRO A 354 -0.46 -7.60 18.05
N LEU A 355 -0.42 -6.82 17.01
CA LEU A 355 0.59 -6.77 15.96
C LEU A 355 1.37 -5.44 15.95
N ILE A 356 0.79 -4.37 16.46
CA ILE A 356 1.44 -3.05 16.61
C ILE A 356 1.95 -2.94 18.04
N ARG A 357 3.18 -3.35 18.27
CA ARG A 357 3.87 -3.26 19.58
C ARG A 357 4.28 -1.83 19.96
N THR A 358 3.93 -0.84 19.17
CA THR A 358 4.31 0.57 19.37
C THR A 358 3.14 1.42 19.79
N ASP A 359 3.35 2.27 20.80
CA ASP A 359 2.42 3.31 21.19
C ASP A 359 2.20 4.28 20.02
N LEU A 360 1.03 4.21 19.38
CA LEU A 360 0.70 5.09 18.28
C LEU A 360 0.54 6.55 18.77
N PRO A 361 1.00 7.53 17.99
CA PRO A 361 0.86 8.95 18.32
C PRO A 361 -0.61 9.35 18.51
N PRO A 362 -0.88 10.46 19.23
CA PRO A 362 -2.24 10.97 19.39
C PRO A 362 -2.87 11.30 18.02
N VAL A 363 -4.19 11.24 17.98
CA VAL A 363 -4.98 11.48 16.75
C VAL A 363 -4.85 12.95 16.33
N SER A 364 -4.60 13.22 15.06
CA SER A 364 -4.62 14.57 14.48
C SER A 364 -6.05 14.97 14.08
N LEU A 365 -6.32 16.27 14.02
CA LEU A 365 -7.61 16.80 13.58
C LEU A 365 -7.73 16.87 12.05
N LEU A 366 -6.65 16.62 11.33
CA LEU A 366 -6.60 16.77 9.88
C LEU A 366 -7.60 15.86 9.14
N PRO A 367 -7.70 14.55 9.44
CA PRO A 367 -8.69 13.67 8.81
C PRO A 367 -10.14 14.07 9.11
N ALA A 368 -10.42 14.61 10.30
CA ALA A 368 -11.74 15.13 10.65
C ALA A 368 -12.12 16.31 9.74
N LEU A 369 -11.23 17.28 9.61
CA LEU A 369 -11.44 18.44 8.73
C LEU A 369 -11.61 18.02 7.27
N GLN A 370 -10.76 17.11 6.80
CA GLN A 370 -10.86 16.54 5.45
C GLN A 370 -12.20 15.84 5.22
N GLY A 371 -12.69 15.08 6.19
CA GLY A 371 -13.99 14.41 6.13
C GLY A 371 -15.16 15.39 6.03
N ILE A 372 -15.16 16.45 6.84
CA ILE A 372 -16.20 17.49 6.80
C ILE A 372 -16.19 18.21 5.46
N VAL A 373 -15.01 18.62 4.99
CA VAL A 373 -14.87 19.31 3.69
C VAL A 373 -15.32 18.41 2.54
N THR A 374 -14.92 17.13 2.56
CA THR A 374 -15.35 16.16 1.55
C THR A 374 -16.86 15.94 1.55
N GLY A 375 -17.47 15.79 2.70
CA GLY A 375 -18.94 15.65 2.82
C GLY A 375 -19.69 16.87 2.28
N MET A 376 -19.22 18.07 2.60
CA MET A 376 -19.77 19.32 2.07
C MET A 376 -19.57 19.44 0.56
N LEU A 377 -18.38 19.08 0.03
CA LEU A 377 -18.11 19.10 -1.41
C LEU A 377 -18.98 18.09 -2.17
N LEU A 378 -19.17 16.88 -1.63
CA LEU A 378 -20.10 15.89 -2.20
C LEU A 378 -21.53 16.44 -2.28
N LEU A 379 -21.96 17.11 -1.24
CA LEU A 379 -23.30 17.72 -1.21
C LEU A 379 -23.40 18.87 -2.22
N VAL A 380 -22.44 19.76 -2.26
CA VAL A 380 -22.41 20.89 -3.23
C VAL A 380 -22.32 20.36 -4.67
N GLY A 381 -21.48 19.40 -4.95
CA GLY A 381 -21.29 18.86 -6.30
C GLY A 381 -22.50 18.08 -6.82
N PHE A 382 -23.13 17.28 -5.97
CA PHE A 382 -24.15 16.33 -6.42
C PHE A 382 -25.58 16.60 -5.95
N ALA A 383 -25.79 17.27 -4.83
CA ALA A 383 -27.11 17.58 -4.32
C ALA A 383 -27.57 18.99 -4.72
N LEU A 384 -26.66 19.96 -4.74
CA LEU A 384 -27.00 21.33 -5.09
C LEU A 384 -27.57 21.49 -6.51
N PRO A 385 -27.04 20.83 -7.59
CA PRO A 385 -27.59 20.95 -8.93
C PRO A 385 -29.05 20.56 -9.05
N PRO A 386 -29.53 19.39 -8.56
CA PRO A 386 -30.95 19.05 -8.57
C PRO A 386 -31.80 20.04 -7.73
N VAL A 387 -31.28 20.49 -6.61
CA VAL A 387 -32.00 21.38 -5.68
C VAL A 387 -32.17 22.77 -6.29
N LEU A 388 -31.17 23.30 -6.97
CA LEU A 388 -31.30 24.58 -7.68
C LEU A 388 -32.35 24.55 -8.81
N GLN A 389 -32.65 23.36 -9.35
CA GLN A 389 -33.75 23.23 -10.32
C GLN A 389 -35.12 23.52 -9.68
N LEU A 390 -35.30 23.32 -8.37
CA LEU A 390 -36.51 23.70 -7.65
C LEU A 390 -36.79 25.21 -7.74
N ARG A 391 -35.76 26.02 -7.82
CA ARG A 391 -35.88 27.46 -8.00
C ARG A 391 -36.66 27.83 -9.27
N ASN A 392 -36.57 27.03 -10.33
CA ASN A 392 -37.14 27.30 -11.65
C ASN A 392 -38.52 26.65 -11.86
N VAL A 393 -39.17 26.09 -10.84
CA VAL A 393 -40.49 25.45 -10.95
C VAL A 393 -41.53 26.54 -11.24
N PRO A 394 -42.31 26.40 -12.34
CA PRO A 394 -43.34 27.35 -12.68
C PRO A 394 -44.55 27.22 -11.74
N HIS A 395 -45.14 28.35 -11.34
CA HIS A 395 -46.32 28.39 -10.48
C HIS A 395 -47.55 27.70 -11.11
N ASN A 396 -47.66 27.66 -12.47
CA ASN A 396 -48.74 27.00 -13.20
C ASN A 396 -48.80 25.48 -12.98
N ARG A 397 -47.76 24.86 -12.40
CA ARG A 397 -47.74 23.43 -12.06
C ARG A 397 -48.80 23.04 -11.01
N VAL A 398 -49.23 23.98 -10.18
CA VAL A 398 -50.37 23.76 -9.25
C VAL A 398 -51.64 23.35 -9.98
N ILE A 399 -51.88 23.94 -11.17
CA ILE A 399 -53.06 23.69 -11.99
C ILE A 399 -52.84 22.54 -12.99
N ARG A 400 -51.62 22.44 -13.56
CA ARG A 400 -51.23 21.40 -14.54
C ARG A 400 -50.09 20.56 -14.04
N ARG A 401 -50.40 19.51 -13.28
CA ARG A 401 -49.40 18.57 -12.70
C ARG A 401 -48.58 17.81 -13.76
N GLU A 402 -49.05 17.75 -15.01
CA GLU A 402 -48.38 17.03 -16.12
C GLU A 402 -47.23 17.79 -16.78
N GLN A 403 -47.03 19.08 -16.46
CA GLN A 403 -45.87 19.80 -16.99
C GLN A 403 -44.56 19.20 -16.53
N ALA A 404 -43.75 18.73 -17.50
CA ALA A 404 -42.43 18.26 -17.26
C ALA A 404 -41.60 19.32 -16.50
N PRO A 405 -40.75 18.93 -15.58
CA PRO A 405 -39.84 19.85 -14.91
C PRO A 405 -39.06 20.65 -15.97
N PRO A 406 -38.78 21.94 -15.73
CA PRO A 406 -38.03 22.76 -16.67
C PRO A 406 -36.76 22.06 -17.10
N ARG A 407 -36.50 22.05 -18.41
CA ARG A 407 -35.26 21.50 -19.00
C ARG A 407 -34.10 22.19 -18.33
N PRO A 408 -33.15 21.46 -17.82
CA PRO A 408 -32.08 22.04 -17.00
C PRO A 408 -31.20 22.97 -17.82
N MET A 409 -30.57 23.93 -17.14
CA MET A 409 -29.23 24.43 -17.46
C MET A 409 -28.24 23.22 -17.29
N ALA A 410 -28.53 22.11 -17.98
CA ALA A 410 -28.05 20.79 -17.67
C ALA A 410 -26.53 20.73 -17.78
N LEU A 411 -25.96 21.40 -18.79
CA LEU A 411 -24.51 21.31 -19.06
C LEU A 411 -23.67 21.98 -17.97
N ALA A 412 -24.06 23.17 -17.53
CA ALA A 412 -23.29 23.92 -16.53
C ALA A 412 -23.38 23.27 -15.13
N THR A 413 -24.56 22.77 -14.74
CA THR A 413 -24.76 22.14 -13.42
C THR A 413 -24.13 20.77 -13.31
N TYR A 414 -24.22 19.94 -14.32
CA TYR A 414 -23.54 18.63 -14.35
C TYR A 414 -22.02 18.80 -14.55
N GLY A 415 -21.60 19.80 -15.31
CA GLY A 415 -20.20 20.17 -15.48
C GLY A 415 -19.56 20.60 -14.15
N LEU A 416 -20.26 21.42 -13.35
CA LEU A 416 -19.80 21.81 -12.01
C LEU A 416 -19.68 20.58 -11.08
N GLY A 417 -20.70 19.71 -11.06
CA GLY A 417 -20.67 18.49 -10.26
C GLY A 417 -19.49 17.59 -10.63
N THR A 418 -19.24 17.42 -11.93
CA THR A 418 -18.10 16.64 -12.43
C THR A 418 -16.76 17.31 -12.08
N ALA A 419 -16.65 18.64 -12.20
CA ALA A 419 -15.43 19.36 -11.84
C ALA A 419 -15.12 19.26 -10.33
N VAL A 420 -16.13 19.45 -9.48
CA VAL A 420 -15.99 19.26 -8.02
C VAL A 420 -15.59 17.82 -7.69
N PHE A 421 -16.18 16.85 -8.38
CA PHE A 421 -15.87 15.44 -8.20
C PHE A 421 -14.41 15.12 -8.59
N VAL A 422 -13.98 15.53 -9.77
CA VAL A 422 -12.59 15.33 -10.22
C VAL A 422 -11.61 16.05 -9.29
N GLY A 423 -11.92 17.29 -8.89
CA GLY A 423 -11.13 18.05 -7.93
C GLY A 423 -11.01 17.34 -6.57
N LEU A 424 -12.09 16.75 -6.08
CA LEU A 424 -12.12 15.97 -4.84
C LEU A 424 -11.29 14.70 -4.96
N LEU A 425 -11.38 13.99 -6.09
CA LEU A 425 -10.57 12.80 -6.35
C LEU A 425 -9.08 13.14 -6.43
N LEU A 426 -8.71 14.24 -7.09
CA LEU A 426 -7.32 14.73 -7.17
C LEU A 426 -6.77 15.08 -5.78
N TRP A 427 -7.57 15.77 -4.97
CA TRP A 427 -7.16 16.13 -3.62
C TRP A 427 -7.02 14.91 -2.69
N GLN A 428 -7.92 13.94 -2.81
CA GLN A 428 -7.96 12.74 -1.96
C GLN A 428 -6.88 11.73 -2.32
N ALA A 429 -6.56 11.58 -3.62
CA ALA A 429 -5.65 10.54 -4.09
C ALA A 429 -4.19 10.79 -3.70
N GLY A 430 -3.78 12.05 -3.54
CA GLY A 430 -2.39 12.43 -3.33
C GLY A 430 -1.45 12.05 -4.51
N ASP A 431 -1.95 11.28 -5.48
CA ASP A 431 -1.25 10.83 -6.68
C ASP A 431 -2.10 11.15 -7.92
N LEU A 432 -1.53 11.95 -8.82
CA LEU A 432 -2.22 12.41 -10.03
C LEU A 432 -2.61 11.25 -10.95
N LYS A 433 -1.76 10.23 -11.08
CA LYS A 433 -2.04 9.07 -11.95
C LYS A 433 -3.20 8.24 -11.40
N LEU A 434 -3.20 7.97 -10.10
CA LEU A 434 -4.28 7.23 -9.44
C LEU A 434 -5.62 7.97 -9.57
N ALA A 435 -5.62 9.29 -9.33
CA ALA A 435 -6.81 10.12 -9.45
C ALA A 435 -7.37 10.15 -10.87
N LEU A 436 -6.51 10.38 -11.89
CA LEU A 436 -6.93 10.44 -13.29
C LEU A 436 -7.42 9.07 -13.82
N LEU A 437 -6.73 7.99 -13.46
CA LEU A 437 -7.16 6.63 -13.82
C LEU A 437 -8.53 6.30 -13.21
N THR A 438 -8.72 6.60 -11.94
CA THR A 438 -9.97 6.32 -11.23
C THR A 438 -11.11 7.21 -11.74
N ALA A 439 -10.87 8.51 -11.90
CA ALA A 439 -11.85 9.44 -12.44
C ALA A 439 -12.21 9.12 -13.90
N GLY A 440 -11.22 8.84 -14.73
CA GLY A 440 -11.39 8.46 -16.12
C GLY A 440 -12.14 7.14 -16.30
N GLY A 441 -11.80 6.14 -15.49
CA GLY A 441 -12.51 4.86 -15.44
C GLY A 441 -13.97 5.01 -15.02
N PHE A 442 -14.25 5.87 -14.04
CA PHE A 442 -15.61 6.13 -13.58
C PHE A 442 -16.44 6.90 -14.61
N LEU A 443 -15.93 8.00 -15.14
CA LEU A 443 -16.62 8.82 -16.14
C LEU A 443 -16.78 8.07 -17.47
N GLY A 444 -15.75 7.35 -17.89
CA GLY A 444 -15.79 6.47 -19.05
C GLY A 444 -16.79 5.33 -18.86
N GLY A 445 -16.79 4.70 -17.70
CA GLY A 445 -17.76 3.69 -17.30
C GLY A 445 -19.19 4.22 -17.36
N LEU A 446 -19.44 5.41 -16.83
CA LEU A 446 -20.74 6.07 -16.87
C LEU A 446 -21.24 6.24 -18.31
N ALA A 447 -20.39 6.73 -19.22
CA ALA A 447 -20.73 6.94 -20.62
C ALA A 447 -20.98 5.60 -21.35
N VAL A 448 -20.10 4.62 -21.15
CA VAL A 448 -20.21 3.29 -21.77
C VAL A 448 -21.44 2.55 -21.25
N PHE A 449 -21.67 2.57 -19.93
CA PHE A 449 -22.83 1.88 -19.34
C PHE A 449 -24.16 2.51 -19.77
N ALA A 450 -24.20 3.85 -19.95
CA ALA A 450 -25.36 4.53 -20.49
C ALA A 450 -25.62 4.12 -21.95
N LEU A 451 -24.58 4.08 -22.78
CA LEU A 451 -24.67 3.67 -24.19
C LEU A 451 -25.10 2.21 -24.31
N VAL A 452 -24.41 1.29 -23.62
CA VAL A 452 -24.71 -0.16 -23.69
C VAL A 452 -26.08 -0.46 -23.08
N GLY A 453 -26.42 0.18 -21.96
CA GLY A 453 -27.75 0.07 -21.37
C GLY A 453 -28.86 0.51 -22.34
N TRP A 454 -28.65 1.62 -23.07
CA TRP A 454 -29.59 2.09 -24.10
C TRP A 454 -29.66 1.12 -25.27
N LEU A 455 -28.53 0.62 -25.78
CA LEU A 455 -28.50 -0.37 -26.86
C LEU A 455 -29.15 -1.69 -26.44
N ALA A 456 -28.92 -2.16 -25.23
CA ALA A 456 -29.55 -3.37 -24.71
C ALA A 456 -31.09 -3.23 -24.65
N LEU A 457 -31.58 -2.08 -24.20
CA LEU A 457 -33.03 -1.80 -24.20
C LEU A 457 -33.63 -1.79 -25.62
N GLN A 458 -32.86 -1.33 -26.63
CA GLN A 458 -33.31 -1.42 -28.03
C GLN A 458 -33.27 -2.87 -28.52
N GLY A 459 -32.23 -3.63 -28.24
CA GLY A 459 -32.12 -5.04 -28.61
C GLY A 459 -33.22 -5.92 -28.00
N LEU A 460 -33.69 -5.60 -26.79
CA LEU A 460 -34.83 -6.28 -26.15
C LEU A 460 -36.13 -6.18 -26.96
N ARG A 461 -36.25 -5.25 -27.92
CA ARG A 461 -37.42 -5.15 -28.82
C ARG A 461 -37.59 -6.44 -29.64
N GLY A 462 -36.50 -7.02 -30.11
CA GLY A 462 -36.52 -8.28 -30.88
C GLY A 462 -36.94 -9.50 -30.05
N LEU A 463 -36.74 -9.46 -28.73
CA LEU A 463 -37.00 -10.58 -27.83
C LEU A 463 -38.42 -10.62 -27.28
N ARG A 464 -39.28 -9.66 -27.63
CA ARG A 464 -40.68 -9.63 -27.20
C ARG A 464 -41.48 -10.87 -27.63
N GLY A 465 -41.18 -11.42 -28.80
CA GLY A 465 -41.85 -12.57 -29.41
C GLY A 465 -41.29 -13.95 -29.01
N VAL A 466 -40.15 -14.02 -28.36
CA VAL A 466 -39.43 -15.27 -28.09
C VAL A 466 -40.16 -16.14 -27.06
N SER A 467 -40.89 -15.53 -26.12
CA SER A 467 -41.61 -16.27 -25.08
C SER A 467 -43.11 -16.03 -25.12
N LYS A 468 -43.91 -17.11 -25.01
CA LYS A 468 -45.35 -17.05 -24.86
C LYS A 468 -45.80 -16.60 -23.47
N ASN A 469 -44.86 -16.48 -22.51
CA ASN A 469 -45.15 -16.07 -21.13
C ASN A 469 -45.57 -14.59 -21.09
N GLN A 470 -46.77 -14.33 -20.59
CA GLN A 470 -47.29 -12.96 -20.45
C GLN A 470 -46.44 -12.07 -19.54
N GLY A 471 -45.84 -12.64 -18.47
CA GLY A 471 -44.93 -11.92 -17.57
C GLY A 471 -43.66 -11.41 -18.27
N TRP A 472 -43.09 -12.21 -19.20
CA TRP A 472 -41.97 -11.83 -20.02
C TRP A 472 -42.25 -10.65 -20.96
N ARG A 473 -43.36 -10.76 -21.71
CA ARG A 473 -43.77 -9.70 -22.65
C ARG A 473 -44.10 -8.41 -21.92
N PHE A 474 -44.70 -8.49 -20.73
CA PHE A 474 -45.00 -7.34 -19.91
C PHE A 474 -43.74 -6.69 -19.34
N ALA A 475 -42.78 -7.46 -18.81
CA ALA A 475 -41.51 -6.96 -18.29
C ALA A 475 -40.73 -6.17 -19.36
N ILE A 476 -40.58 -6.73 -20.57
CA ILE A 476 -39.89 -6.05 -21.68
C ILE A 476 -40.62 -4.77 -22.09
N THR A 477 -41.94 -4.79 -22.12
CA THR A 477 -42.72 -3.62 -22.49
C THR A 477 -42.62 -2.50 -21.43
N SER A 478 -42.60 -2.85 -20.15
CA SER A 478 -42.39 -1.91 -19.03
C SER A 478 -41.03 -1.22 -19.15
N LEU A 479 -39.92 -1.99 -19.35
CA LEU A 479 -38.56 -1.47 -19.52
C LEU A 479 -38.45 -0.48 -20.70
N GLN A 480 -39.19 -0.74 -21.79
CA GLN A 480 -39.14 0.08 -23.01
C GLN A 480 -40.02 1.32 -22.98
N ARG A 481 -41.02 1.35 -22.14
CA ARG A 481 -41.91 2.55 -21.98
C ARG A 481 -41.13 3.73 -21.38
N ARG A 482 -40.11 3.47 -20.57
CA ARG A 482 -39.33 4.51 -19.85
C ARG A 482 -37.83 4.32 -20.03
N PRO A 483 -37.29 4.41 -21.26
CA PRO A 483 -35.91 4.05 -21.54
C PRO A 483 -34.96 4.91 -20.74
N GLY A 484 -35.20 6.20 -20.55
CA GLY A 484 -34.31 7.08 -19.79
C GLY A 484 -34.19 6.73 -18.29
N ALA A 485 -35.33 6.41 -17.64
CA ALA A 485 -35.33 6.01 -16.23
C ALA A 485 -34.66 4.65 -16.04
N THR A 486 -34.88 3.70 -16.94
CA THR A 486 -34.28 2.38 -16.92
C THR A 486 -32.77 2.46 -17.16
N VAL A 487 -32.27 3.28 -18.10
CA VAL A 487 -30.83 3.51 -18.32
C VAL A 487 -30.20 4.12 -17.08
N VAL A 488 -30.79 5.13 -16.46
CA VAL A 488 -30.29 5.71 -15.22
C VAL A 488 -30.20 4.66 -14.12
N GLN A 489 -31.18 3.77 -14.00
CA GLN A 489 -31.17 2.68 -13.03
C GLN A 489 -30.04 1.67 -13.32
N ILE A 490 -29.88 1.25 -14.58
CA ILE A 490 -28.78 0.35 -15.01
C ILE A 490 -27.44 0.99 -14.68
N VAL A 491 -27.22 2.24 -15.08
CA VAL A 491 -25.97 2.95 -14.86
C VAL A 491 -25.63 3.08 -13.37
N SER A 492 -26.62 3.50 -12.57
CA SER A 492 -26.39 3.68 -11.12
C SER A 492 -26.05 2.36 -10.43
N LEU A 493 -26.75 1.28 -10.81
CA LEU A 493 -26.52 -0.07 -10.30
C LEU A 493 -25.16 -0.60 -10.76
N SER A 494 -24.82 -0.43 -12.06
CA SER A 494 -23.53 -0.85 -12.63
C SER A 494 -22.36 -0.13 -11.96
N LEU A 495 -22.44 1.17 -11.74
CA LEU A 495 -21.39 1.95 -11.08
C LEU A 495 -21.20 1.53 -9.62
N GLY A 496 -22.30 1.31 -8.90
CA GLY A 496 -22.22 0.82 -7.53
C GLY A 496 -21.58 -0.56 -7.41
N LEU A 497 -21.97 -1.49 -8.29
CA LEU A 497 -21.39 -2.83 -8.36
C LEU A 497 -19.96 -2.83 -8.90
N MET A 498 -19.66 -1.99 -9.90
CA MET A 498 -18.30 -1.85 -10.45
C MET A 498 -17.31 -1.46 -9.38
N ALA A 499 -17.60 -0.45 -8.57
CA ALA A 499 -16.71 -0.01 -7.50
C ALA A 499 -16.52 -1.09 -6.43
N LEU A 500 -17.49 -1.97 -6.21
CA LEU A 500 -17.37 -3.12 -5.32
C LEU A 500 -16.50 -4.22 -5.95
N LEU A 501 -16.72 -4.51 -7.23
CA LEU A 501 -15.99 -5.55 -7.95
C LEU A 501 -14.52 -5.13 -8.20
N VAL A 502 -14.25 -3.86 -8.53
CA VAL A 502 -12.86 -3.34 -8.65
C VAL A 502 -12.10 -3.60 -7.36
N LEU A 503 -12.71 -3.26 -6.22
CA LEU A 503 -12.04 -3.46 -4.94
C LEU A 503 -11.81 -4.95 -4.64
N THR A 504 -12.77 -5.82 -5.01
CA THR A 504 -12.63 -7.27 -4.83
C THR A 504 -11.51 -7.84 -5.71
N VAL A 505 -11.45 -7.45 -6.99
CA VAL A 505 -10.42 -7.89 -7.94
C VAL A 505 -9.05 -7.39 -7.50
N VAL A 506 -8.91 -6.08 -7.27
CA VAL A 506 -7.61 -5.49 -6.86
C VAL A 506 -7.14 -6.05 -5.52
N ARG A 507 -8.07 -6.34 -4.59
CA ARG A 507 -7.73 -7.01 -3.33
C ARG A 507 -7.20 -8.42 -3.58
N GLY A 508 -7.88 -9.22 -4.42
CA GLY A 508 -7.48 -10.59 -4.75
C GLY A 508 -6.07 -10.60 -5.34
N ASP A 509 -5.87 -9.84 -6.42
CA ASP A 509 -4.58 -9.75 -7.10
C ASP A 509 -3.46 -9.23 -6.18
N LEU A 510 -3.76 -8.27 -5.31
CA LEU A 510 -2.79 -7.74 -4.35
C LEU A 510 -2.40 -8.76 -3.29
N MET A 511 -3.40 -9.54 -2.76
CA MET A 511 -3.14 -10.61 -1.80
C MET A 511 -2.31 -11.73 -2.42
N ASP A 512 -2.63 -12.12 -3.65
CA ASP A 512 -1.89 -13.17 -4.34
C ASP A 512 -0.48 -12.70 -4.71
N ALA A 513 -0.30 -11.46 -5.15
CA ALA A 513 1.02 -10.87 -5.36
C ALA A 513 1.86 -10.81 -4.06
N TRP A 514 1.23 -10.55 -2.92
CA TRP A 514 1.93 -10.57 -1.63
C TRP A 514 2.27 -11.97 -1.15
N ARG A 515 1.37 -12.94 -1.31
CA ARG A 515 1.65 -14.36 -0.98
C ARG A 515 2.76 -14.93 -1.85
N LEU A 516 2.79 -14.58 -3.14
CA LEU A 516 3.85 -14.98 -4.06
C LEU A 516 5.19 -14.30 -3.71
N ALA A 517 5.17 -13.08 -3.18
CA ALA A 517 6.39 -12.38 -2.77
C ALA A 517 7.08 -13.02 -1.56
N THR A 518 6.37 -13.76 -0.71
CA THR A 518 6.92 -14.45 0.47
C THR A 518 6.28 -15.83 0.64
N PRO A 519 6.64 -16.81 -0.21
CA PRO A 519 6.10 -18.15 -0.10
C PRO A 519 6.46 -18.78 1.26
N PRO A 520 5.61 -19.68 1.80
CA PRO A 520 5.85 -20.32 3.10
C PRO A 520 7.15 -21.16 3.14
N ASP A 521 7.58 -21.64 2.00
CA ASP A 521 8.79 -22.45 1.77
C ASP A 521 9.98 -21.59 1.30
N ALA A 522 9.88 -20.25 1.40
CA ALA A 522 10.99 -19.37 1.03
C ALA A 522 12.26 -19.74 1.82
N PRO A 523 13.44 -19.72 1.18
CA PRO A 523 14.70 -19.95 1.85
C PRO A 523 14.87 -19.05 3.07
N ASN A 524 15.07 -19.68 4.23
CA ASN A 524 15.25 -19.00 5.50
C ASN A 524 16.68 -19.08 6.02
N ARG A 525 17.56 -19.78 5.32
CA ARG A 525 18.99 -19.94 5.61
C ARG A 525 19.81 -19.65 4.37
N PHE A 526 20.88 -18.86 4.56
CA PHE A 526 21.92 -18.64 3.55
C PHE A 526 23.25 -19.09 4.11
N ILE A 527 24.02 -19.77 3.29
CA ILE A 527 25.42 -20.10 3.58
C ILE A 527 26.26 -19.50 2.47
N ILE A 528 27.28 -18.74 2.84
CA ILE A 528 28.21 -18.12 1.90
C ILE A 528 29.65 -18.46 2.30
N ASN A 529 30.57 -18.17 1.38
CA ASN A 529 31.99 -18.43 1.54
C ASN A 529 32.35 -19.93 1.63
N ILE A 530 31.58 -20.77 0.93
CA ILE A 530 31.88 -22.20 0.78
C ILE A 530 33.05 -22.31 -0.21
N GLN A 531 34.18 -22.90 0.22
CA GLN A 531 35.33 -23.10 -0.66
C GLN A 531 35.08 -24.29 -1.60
N PRO A 532 35.74 -24.36 -2.76
CA PRO A 532 35.56 -25.45 -3.73
C PRO A 532 35.74 -26.87 -3.16
N ASP A 533 36.72 -27.04 -2.28
CA ASP A 533 37.04 -28.29 -1.58
C ASP A 533 36.01 -28.68 -0.51
N GLN A 534 35.21 -27.71 -0.02
CA GLN A 534 34.22 -27.95 1.01
C GLN A 534 32.83 -28.27 0.44
N LYS A 535 32.64 -28.11 -0.87
CA LYS A 535 31.33 -28.20 -1.54
C LYS A 535 30.56 -29.50 -1.19
N GLU A 536 31.23 -30.65 -1.38
CA GLU A 536 30.60 -31.96 -1.16
C GLU A 536 30.27 -32.20 0.33
N GLY A 537 31.17 -31.77 1.24
CA GLY A 537 30.98 -31.92 2.67
C GLY A 537 29.81 -31.08 3.20
N VAL A 538 29.70 -29.83 2.73
CA VAL A 538 28.58 -28.93 3.06
C VAL A 538 27.27 -29.45 2.52
N GLU A 539 27.22 -29.88 1.25
CA GLU A 539 26.03 -30.47 0.63
C GLU A 539 25.55 -31.71 1.38
N LYS A 540 26.44 -32.62 1.74
CA LYS A 540 26.13 -33.81 2.53
C LYS A 540 25.54 -33.46 3.91
N THR A 541 26.12 -32.49 4.58
CA THR A 541 25.65 -32.03 5.90
C THR A 541 24.27 -31.41 5.84
N ILE A 542 23.98 -30.60 4.81
CA ILE A 542 22.67 -29.99 4.59
C ILE A 542 21.60 -31.06 4.26
N ARG A 543 21.94 -32.05 3.41
CA ARG A 543 21.05 -33.19 3.11
C ARG A 543 20.71 -34.02 4.34
N THR A 544 21.69 -34.25 5.20
CA THR A 544 21.47 -34.99 6.46
C THR A 544 20.52 -34.27 7.42
N ALA A 545 20.40 -32.95 7.29
CA ALA A 545 19.47 -32.13 8.05
C ALA A 545 18.05 -32.06 7.46
N GLY A 546 17.77 -32.87 6.42
CA GLY A 546 16.42 -32.97 5.82
C GLY A 546 16.13 -31.97 4.71
N VAL A 547 17.15 -31.37 4.12
CA VAL A 547 17.01 -30.49 2.95
C VAL A 547 17.36 -31.28 1.69
N ASP A 548 16.36 -31.58 0.87
CA ASP A 548 16.57 -32.27 -0.39
C ASP A 548 17.25 -31.36 -1.40
N SER A 549 18.36 -31.82 -1.99
CA SER A 549 19.04 -31.17 -3.13
C SER A 549 19.37 -29.67 -2.97
N PRO A 550 20.22 -29.28 -2.00
CA PRO A 550 20.64 -27.87 -1.89
C PRO A 550 21.42 -27.45 -3.14
N LEU A 551 20.95 -26.40 -3.82
CA LEU A 551 21.62 -25.83 -4.97
C LEU A 551 22.76 -24.92 -4.51
N LEU A 552 24.00 -25.26 -4.89
CA LEU A 552 25.18 -24.45 -4.62
C LEU A 552 25.52 -23.61 -5.86
N TYR A 553 25.42 -22.30 -5.71
CA TYR A 553 25.69 -21.34 -6.77
C TYR A 553 27.12 -20.82 -6.65
N PRO A 554 27.90 -20.83 -7.75
CA PRO A 554 29.21 -20.16 -7.79
C PRO A 554 29.02 -18.66 -7.60
N MET A 555 29.84 -18.06 -6.75
CA MET A 555 29.87 -16.64 -6.46
C MET A 555 31.28 -16.12 -6.67
N ILE A 556 31.42 -15.18 -7.60
CA ILE A 556 32.66 -14.57 -8.01
C ILE A 556 32.56 -13.07 -7.76
N ARG A 557 33.56 -12.49 -7.08
CA ARG A 557 33.60 -11.04 -6.88
C ARG A 557 34.27 -10.38 -8.06
N GLY A 558 33.62 -9.41 -8.67
CA GLY A 558 34.16 -8.68 -9.81
C GLY A 558 33.78 -7.20 -9.78
N ARG A 559 34.70 -6.35 -10.16
CA ARG A 559 34.46 -4.90 -10.31
C ARG A 559 34.22 -4.58 -11.78
N LEU A 560 33.18 -3.83 -12.08
CA LEU A 560 32.92 -3.34 -13.44
C LEU A 560 33.94 -2.23 -13.77
N VAL A 561 34.81 -2.47 -14.73
CA VAL A 561 35.89 -1.55 -15.11
C VAL A 561 35.67 -0.85 -16.43
N ALA A 562 34.93 -1.46 -17.38
CA ALA A 562 34.61 -0.82 -18.64
C ALA A 562 33.27 -1.33 -19.21
N VAL A 563 32.60 -0.48 -19.99
CA VAL A 563 31.44 -0.80 -20.81
C VAL A 563 31.71 -0.35 -22.25
N ASN A 564 31.58 -1.27 -23.22
CA ASN A 564 31.89 -1.02 -24.63
C ASN A 564 33.30 -0.42 -24.81
N GLY A 565 34.28 -0.93 -24.09
CA GLY A 565 35.65 -0.44 -24.10
C GLY A 565 35.92 0.88 -23.37
N ASN A 566 34.87 1.60 -22.96
CA ASN A 566 35.00 2.86 -22.23
C ASN A 566 35.15 2.61 -20.73
N PRO A 567 36.17 3.17 -20.05
CA PRO A 567 36.32 3.03 -18.62
C PRO A 567 35.13 3.57 -17.85
N VAL A 568 34.67 2.81 -16.86
CA VAL A 568 33.56 3.19 -15.99
C VAL A 568 34.12 3.68 -14.66
N THR A 569 33.78 4.91 -14.30
CA THR A 569 34.10 5.54 -13.03
C THR A 569 32.84 6.14 -12.42
N ALA A 570 32.83 6.49 -11.13
CA ALA A 570 31.72 7.16 -10.49
C ALA A 570 31.31 8.47 -11.20
N SER A 571 32.26 9.14 -11.86
CA SER A 571 32.01 10.38 -12.64
C SER A 571 31.29 10.13 -13.98
N THR A 572 31.24 8.89 -14.48
CA THR A 572 30.58 8.52 -15.73
C THR A 572 29.06 8.70 -15.64
N TYR A 573 28.49 8.57 -14.45
CA TYR A 573 27.06 8.62 -14.23
C TYR A 573 26.65 9.87 -13.47
N LYS A 574 25.48 10.47 -13.84
CA LYS A 574 24.88 11.60 -13.12
C LYS A 574 23.99 11.16 -11.97
N ASP A 575 23.44 9.94 -12.07
CA ASP A 575 22.54 9.35 -11.08
C ASP A 575 23.34 8.77 -9.91
N GLU A 576 22.97 9.12 -8.67
CA GLU A 576 23.65 8.67 -7.45
C GLU A 576 23.61 7.15 -7.26
N ARG A 577 22.53 6.50 -7.69
CA ARG A 577 22.41 5.04 -7.65
C ARG A 577 23.37 4.37 -8.65
N ALA A 578 23.47 4.95 -9.84
CA ALA A 578 24.42 4.46 -10.85
C ALA A 578 25.88 4.64 -10.42
N LYS A 579 26.22 5.77 -9.77
CA LYS A 579 27.55 5.98 -9.17
C LYS A 579 27.86 4.94 -8.12
N ALA A 580 26.93 4.72 -7.18
CA ALA A 580 27.10 3.73 -6.11
C ALA A 580 27.25 2.30 -6.64
N LEU A 581 26.59 1.97 -7.75
CA LEU A 581 26.71 0.68 -8.41
C LEU A 581 28.03 0.52 -9.16
N SER A 582 28.52 1.56 -9.83
CA SER A 582 29.78 1.51 -10.56
C SER A 582 31.01 1.41 -9.65
N ASP A 583 30.91 1.87 -8.41
CA ASP A 583 32.05 1.94 -7.46
C ASP A 583 32.17 0.67 -6.58
N ARG A 584 31.14 -0.18 -6.54
CA ARG A 584 31.13 -1.40 -5.74
C ARG A 584 31.59 -2.64 -6.53
N GLU A 585 32.04 -3.67 -5.80
CA GLU A 585 32.17 -5.00 -6.33
C GLU A 585 30.80 -5.65 -6.53
N PHE A 586 30.64 -6.34 -7.66
CA PHE A 586 29.48 -7.18 -7.94
C PHE A 586 29.75 -8.61 -7.49
N ASN A 587 28.69 -9.23 -6.94
CA ASN A 587 28.67 -10.68 -6.84
C ASN A 587 28.16 -11.21 -8.17
N LEU A 588 29.05 -11.76 -8.97
CA LEU A 588 28.78 -12.41 -10.24
C LEU A 588 28.49 -13.89 -9.97
N SER A 589 27.80 -14.55 -10.89
CA SER A 589 27.63 -15.98 -10.86
C SER A 589 27.93 -16.59 -12.23
N SER A 590 28.05 -17.89 -12.23
CA SER A 590 28.34 -18.65 -13.43
C SER A 590 27.57 -19.97 -13.37
N VAL A 591 26.44 -20.05 -14.04
CA VAL A 591 25.54 -21.23 -14.03
C VAL A 591 25.12 -21.56 -15.46
N LYS A 592 24.93 -22.85 -15.76
CA LYS A 592 24.53 -23.30 -17.08
C LYS A 592 23.06 -22.99 -17.38
N ASP A 593 22.21 -23.29 -16.44
CA ASP A 593 20.76 -23.17 -16.61
C ASP A 593 20.24 -21.89 -15.96
N LEU A 594 19.09 -21.38 -16.46
CA LEU A 594 18.45 -20.22 -15.90
C LEU A 594 18.00 -20.50 -14.46
N PRO A 595 18.44 -19.73 -13.46
CA PRO A 595 18.01 -19.94 -12.07
C PRO A 595 16.50 -19.77 -11.92
N GLU A 596 15.91 -20.50 -10.97
CA GLU A 596 14.51 -20.31 -10.59
C GLU A 596 14.23 -18.87 -10.16
N ALA A 597 12.99 -18.41 -10.31
CA ALA A 597 12.57 -17.02 -10.05
C ALA A 597 13.29 -15.96 -10.91
N ASN A 598 13.79 -16.35 -12.08
CA ASN A 598 14.34 -15.49 -13.12
C ASN A 598 13.54 -15.65 -14.41
N GLU A 599 13.17 -14.54 -15.04
CA GLU A 599 12.44 -14.49 -16.31
C GLU A 599 13.24 -13.67 -17.33
N ILE A 600 13.42 -14.20 -18.53
CA ILE A 600 14.09 -13.46 -19.62
C ILE A 600 13.07 -12.50 -20.23
N VAL A 601 13.31 -11.20 -20.08
CA VAL A 601 12.44 -10.14 -20.63
C VAL A 601 12.89 -9.63 -21.98
N ALA A 602 14.16 -9.83 -22.34
CA ALA A 602 14.70 -9.46 -23.66
C ALA A 602 15.95 -10.29 -23.99
N GLY A 603 16.13 -10.61 -25.26
CA GLY A 603 17.25 -11.40 -25.74
C GLY A 603 17.06 -12.91 -25.56
N GLN A 604 18.14 -13.65 -25.51
CA GLN A 604 18.17 -15.10 -25.30
C GLN A 604 19.20 -15.47 -24.25
N TRP A 605 18.92 -16.54 -23.48
CA TRP A 605 19.91 -17.11 -22.58
C TRP A 605 21.20 -17.49 -23.33
N TYR A 606 22.33 -17.23 -22.71
CA TYR A 606 23.63 -17.47 -23.33
C TYR A 606 23.86 -18.96 -23.66
N ARG A 607 24.77 -19.20 -24.60
CA ARG A 607 25.27 -20.53 -24.94
C ARG A 607 26.56 -20.76 -24.16
N ASP A 608 26.68 -21.91 -23.52
CA ASP A 608 27.88 -22.27 -22.79
C ASP A 608 28.91 -22.85 -23.79
N ALA A 609 29.57 -21.95 -24.49
CA ALA A 609 30.56 -22.31 -25.51
C ALA A 609 31.95 -21.77 -25.12
N PRO A 610 33.03 -22.58 -25.29
CA PRO A 610 34.39 -22.15 -25.03
C PRO A 610 34.82 -20.98 -25.93
N GLY A 611 35.52 -20.00 -25.34
CA GLY A 611 36.07 -18.85 -26.05
C GLY A 611 35.12 -17.70 -26.31
N VAL A 612 33.86 -17.80 -25.93
CA VAL A 612 32.86 -16.71 -26.00
C VAL A 612 32.37 -16.39 -24.63
N ALA A 613 32.59 -15.17 -24.16
CA ALA A 613 32.04 -14.69 -22.89
C ALA A 613 30.72 -13.96 -23.15
N GLU A 614 29.65 -14.55 -22.64
CA GLU A 614 28.29 -14.03 -22.74
C GLU A 614 27.71 -13.81 -21.35
N ALA A 615 26.95 -12.73 -21.19
CA ALA A 615 26.36 -12.35 -19.90
C ALA A 615 24.87 -12.13 -20.00
N SER A 616 24.20 -12.53 -18.96
CA SER A 616 22.80 -12.18 -18.69
C SER A 616 22.73 -11.17 -17.53
N VAL A 617 22.05 -10.05 -17.73
CA VAL A 617 22.04 -8.91 -16.79
C VAL A 617 20.63 -8.69 -16.27
N GLU A 618 20.52 -8.32 -14.99
CA GLU A 618 19.25 -7.95 -14.39
C GLU A 618 18.74 -6.62 -14.96
N GLN A 619 17.45 -6.55 -15.26
CA GLN A 619 16.80 -5.43 -15.94
C GLN A 619 16.95 -4.09 -15.20
N GLY A 620 16.82 -4.08 -13.89
CA GLY A 620 16.91 -2.85 -13.07
C GLY A 620 18.33 -2.26 -13.06
N ILE A 621 19.36 -3.12 -12.97
CA ILE A 621 20.76 -2.70 -13.13
C ILE A 621 21.02 -2.23 -14.56
N ALA A 622 20.54 -2.96 -15.57
CA ALA A 622 20.71 -2.56 -16.95
C ALA A 622 20.12 -1.17 -17.22
N GLN A 623 18.92 -0.88 -16.71
CA GLN A 623 18.30 0.44 -16.81
C GLN A 623 19.10 1.51 -16.06
N THR A 624 19.58 1.22 -14.85
CA THR A 624 20.33 2.17 -14.00
C THR A 624 21.66 2.52 -14.63
N LEU A 625 22.40 1.53 -15.15
CA LEU A 625 23.68 1.72 -15.81
C LEU A 625 23.55 2.01 -17.32
N ARG A 626 22.32 2.11 -17.83
CA ARG A 626 22.00 2.35 -19.25
C ARG A 626 22.58 1.33 -20.20
N LEU A 627 22.64 0.07 -19.77
CA LEU A 627 23.11 -1.08 -20.57
C LEU A 627 22.01 -1.57 -21.51
N LYS A 628 22.41 -2.04 -22.67
CA LYS A 628 21.54 -2.60 -23.73
C LYS A 628 22.01 -3.99 -24.15
N LEU A 629 21.13 -4.73 -24.80
CA LEU A 629 21.52 -5.98 -25.46
C LEU A 629 22.61 -5.71 -26.48
N GLY A 630 23.64 -6.56 -26.46
CA GLY A 630 24.78 -6.44 -27.34
C GLY A 630 25.96 -5.62 -26.80
N ASP A 631 25.76 -4.84 -25.71
CA ASP A 631 26.85 -4.14 -25.04
C ASP A 631 27.82 -5.13 -24.41
N THR A 632 29.08 -4.73 -24.28
CA THR A 632 30.12 -5.52 -23.61
C THR A 632 30.43 -4.93 -22.22
N MET A 633 30.52 -5.80 -21.23
CA MET A 633 30.89 -5.47 -19.85
C MET A 633 32.24 -6.11 -19.53
N ARG A 634 33.21 -5.32 -19.08
CA ARG A 634 34.50 -5.83 -18.61
C ARG A 634 34.58 -5.80 -17.09
N PHE A 635 34.82 -6.96 -16.50
CA PHE A 635 34.98 -7.11 -15.05
C PHE A 635 36.44 -7.44 -14.69
N ASP A 636 36.91 -6.86 -13.63
CA ASP A 636 38.13 -7.26 -12.94
C ASP A 636 37.77 -8.16 -11.74
N MET A 637 38.28 -9.38 -11.77
CA MET A 637 38.00 -10.44 -10.77
C MET A 637 39.29 -10.85 -10.08
N GLY A 638 39.83 -9.97 -9.26
CA GLY A 638 41.09 -10.21 -8.56
C GLY A 638 42.31 -10.26 -9.47
N GLY A 639 42.34 -9.42 -10.52
CA GLY A 639 43.39 -9.34 -11.54
C GLY A 639 43.07 -10.12 -12.83
N LEU A 640 42.04 -10.97 -12.84
CA LEU A 640 41.53 -11.60 -14.05
C LEU A 640 40.53 -10.69 -14.73
N LEU A 641 40.83 -10.21 -15.94
CA LEU A 641 39.94 -9.39 -16.74
C LEU A 641 39.07 -10.27 -17.65
N VAL A 642 37.75 -10.21 -17.48
CA VAL A 642 36.78 -10.91 -18.32
C VAL A 642 35.88 -9.89 -18.99
N GLU A 643 35.76 -9.95 -20.32
CA GLU A 643 34.87 -9.11 -21.11
C GLU A 643 33.74 -9.97 -21.66
N ALA A 644 32.50 -9.70 -21.22
CA ALA A 644 31.34 -10.48 -21.59
C ALA A 644 30.30 -9.63 -22.32
N LYS A 645 29.71 -10.18 -23.39
CA LYS A 645 28.65 -9.54 -24.20
C LYS A 645 27.31 -9.83 -23.58
N ILE A 646 26.46 -8.80 -23.45
CA ILE A 646 25.10 -8.95 -22.93
C ILE A 646 24.22 -9.61 -23.99
N THR A 647 23.76 -10.83 -23.73
CA THR A 647 22.88 -11.60 -24.61
C THR A 647 21.43 -11.61 -24.14
N SER A 648 21.18 -11.40 -22.85
CA SER A 648 19.84 -11.33 -22.30
C SER A 648 19.69 -10.35 -21.14
N LEU A 649 18.49 -9.83 -20.99
CA LEU A 649 18.05 -9.09 -19.80
C LEU A 649 17.04 -9.94 -19.04
N ARG A 650 17.22 -10.03 -17.71
CA ARG A 650 16.40 -10.85 -16.81
C ARG A 650 15.64 -9.97 -15.83
N LYS A 651 14.42 -10.37 -15.53
CA LYS A 651 13.66 -9.88 -14.38
C LYS A 651 13.85 -10.86 -13.22
N LEU A 652 14.20 -10.34 -12.05
CA LEU A 652 14.40 -11.12 -10.83
C LEU A 652 13.25 -10.89 -9.86
N GLU A 653 12.81 -11.94 -9.22
CA GLU A 653 11.90 -11.86 -8.09
C GLU A 653 12.72 -11.82 -6.77
N TRP A 654 13.12 -10.63 -6.36
CA TRP A 654 13.91 -10.45 -5.13
C TRP A 654 13.18 -10.92 -3.88
N GLY A 655 11.84 -10.86 -3.88
CA GLY A 655 10.99 -11.35 -2.78
C GLY A 655 11.03 -12.86 -2.59
N SER A 656 11.45 -13.63 -3.59
CA SER A 656 11.55 -15.10 -3.51
C SER A 656 12.56 -15.58 -2.46
N MET A 657 13.42 -14.70 -1.92
CA MET A 657 14.52 -15.03 -1.00
C MET A 657 15.48 -16.11 -1.53
N ARG A 658 15.47 -16.38 -2.83
CA ARG A 658 16.40 -17.32 -3.47
C ARG A 658 17.75 -16.63 -3.75
N ALA A 659 18.80 -17.41 -3.97
CA ALA A 659 20.11 -16.92 -4.36
C ALA A 659 20.02 -16.29 -5.76
N ASN A 660 20.12 -14.97 -5.84
CA ASN A 660 20.02 -14.20 -7.05
C ASN A 660 21.26 -13.33 -7.30
N PHE A 661 21.61 -13.16 -8.57
CA PHE A 661 22.76 -12.41 -8.99
C PHE A 661 22.38 -11.36 -10.02
N PHE A 662 22.98 -10.20 -9.94
CA PHE A 662 22.74 -9.13 -10.91
C PHE A 662 23.28 -9.43 -12.29
N VAL A 663 24.43 -10.09 -12.37
CA VAL A 663 25.07 -10.50 -13.61
C VAL A 663 25.46 -11.95 -13.50
N ILE A 664 25.12 -12.74 -14.52
CA ILE A 664 25.51 -14.14 -14.66
C ILE A 664 26.27 -14.27 -15.97
N ILE A 665 27.44 -14.88 -15.93
CA ILE A 665 28.31 -15.10 -17.10
C ILE A 665 28.38 -16.59 -17.37
N ASN A 666 28.49 -17.00 -18.61
CA ASN A 666 28.56 -18.42 -19.01
C ASN A 666 29.75 -19.14 -18.34
N PRO A 667 29.56 -20.41 -17.89
CA PRO A 667 30.60 -21.17 -17.18
C PRO A 667 31.93 -21.31 -17.94
N ALA A 668 31.87 -21.52 -19.24
CA ALA A 668 33.07 -21.69 -20.07
C ALA A 668 34.02 -20.47 -20.03
N ALA A 669 33.48 -19.27 -19.82
CA ALA A 669 34.29 -18.03 -19.70
C ALA A 669 34.85 -17.79 -18.29
N MET A 670 34.42 -18.55 -17.29
CA MET A 670 34.72 -18.32 -15.87
C MET A 670 35.59 -19.39 -15.24
N THR A 671 36.21 -20.27 -16.02
CA THR A 671 36.94 -21.47 -15.58
C THR A 671 38.09 -21.17 -14.60
N ASN A 672 38.76 -20.02 -14.75
CA ASN A 672 39.92 -19.62 -13.93
C ASN A 672 39.56 -18.52 -12.90
N ALA A 673 38.31 -18.18 -12.74
CA ALA A 673 37.90 -17.13 -11.82
C ALA A 673 37.95 -17.60 -10.35
N PRO A 674 38.38 -16.74 -9.40
CA PRO A 674 38.41 -17.06 -7.99
C PRO A 674 36.95 -17.24 -7.49
N THR A 675 36.53 -18.49 -7.34
CA THR A 675 35.16 -18.86 -7.08
C THR A 675 34.97 -19.37 -5.66
N THR A 676 34.00 -18.83 -4.97
CA THR A 676 33.39 -19.42 -3.77
C THR A 676 31.97 -19.86 -4.08
N TYR A 677 31.34 -20.62 -3.20
CA TYR A 677 29.95 -21.05 -3.40
C TYR A 677 29.05 -20.47 -2.33
N MET A 678 27.79 -20.25 -2.70
CA MET A 678 26.70 -19.90 -1.78
C MET A 678 25.49 -20.78 -2.04
N THR A 679 24.70 -20.97 -0.99
CA THR A 679 23.40 -21.68 -1.11
C THR A 679 22.37 -20.98 -0.27
N ALA A 680 21.11 -21.10 -0.70
CA ALA A 680 19.94 -20.65 0.02
C ALA A 680 18.92 -21.79 0.05
N PHE A 681 18.41 -22.11 1.24
CA PHE A 681 17.45 -23.21 1.40
C PHE A 681 16.48 -22.94 2.55
N HIS A 682 15.35 -23.62 2.52
CA HIS A 682 14.39 -23.62 3.62
C HIS A 682 14.76 -24.71 4.63
N LEU A 683 15.00 -24.34 5.87
CA LEU A 683 15.22 -25.26 6.98
C LEU A 683 13.94 -25.34 7.82
N PRO A 684 13.30 -26.52 7.93
CA PRO A 684 12.16 -26.70 8.81
C PRO A 684 12.49 -26.43 10.29
N ALA A 685 11.47 -26.17 11.10
CA ALA A 685 11.63 -25.79 12.51
C ALA A 685 12.41 -26.81 13.39
N GLY A 686 12.56 -28.08 12.94
CA GLY A 686 13.34 -29.11 13.63
C GLY A 686 14.85 -29.10 13.40
N GLY A 687 15.36 -28.26 12.48
CA GLY A 687 16.79 -28.28 12.07
C GLY A 687 17.76 -27.43 12.90
N VAL A 688 17.46 -27.15 14.16
CA VAL A 688 18.19 -26.21 15.01
C VAL A 688 19.70 -26.53 15.18
N GLY A 689 20.11 -27.79 15.02
CA GLY A 689 21.49 -28.23 15.16
C GLY A 689 22.41 -28.02 13.96
N LEU A 690 21.85 -27.74 12.76
CA LEU A 690 22.60 -27.64 11.51
C LEU A 690 23.65 -26.52 11.54
N ALA A 691 23.25 -25.36 12.05
CA ALA A 691 24.15 -24.21 12.17
C ALA A 691 25.40 -24.53 13.00
N ASN A 692 25.22 -25.15 14.15
CA ASN A 692 26.32 -25.56 15.03
C ASN A 692 27.19 -26.65 14.40
N THR A 693 26.60 -27.61 13.68
CA THR A 693 27.33 -28.68 12.98
C THR A 693 28.20 -28.11 11.87
N LEU A 694 27.63 -27.25 11.01
CA LEU A 694 28.38 -26.61 9.91
C LEU A 694 29.50 -25.71 10.41
N THR A 695 29.22 -24.87 11.43
CA THR A 695 30.28 -23.98 12.00
C THR A 695 31.41 -24.74 12.64
N ARG A 696 31.17 -25.93 13.25
CA ARG A 696 32.22 -26.79 13.79
C ARG A 696 33.03 -27.47 12.71
N GLN A 697 32.41 -27.95 11.63
CA GLN A 697 33.11 -28.66 10.55
C GLN A 697 33.82 -27.70 9.61
N PHE A 698 33.21 -26.51 9.37
CA PHE A 698 33.70 -25.52 8.42
C PHE A 698 33.69 -24.11 9.02
N PRO A 699 34.67 -23.71 9.80
CA PRO A 699 34.66 -22.44 10.55
C PRO A 699 34.68 -21.19 9.69
N ASN A 700 35.09 -21.30 8.42
CA ASN A 700 35.08 -20.19 7.44
C ASN A 700 33.72 -19.87 6.85
N LEU A 701 32.74 -20.75 7.03
CA LEU A 701 31.39 -20.53 6.51
C LEU A 701 30.68 -19.40 7.26
N THR A 702 30.00 -18.58 6.53
CA THR A 702 29.08 -17.59 7.12
C THR A 702 27.65 -18.06 6.91
N LEU A 703 27.00 -18.48 7.98
CA LEU A 703 25.62 -18.89 7.98
C LEU A 703 24.73 -17.73 8.44
N ILE A 704 23.74 -17.38 7.62
CA ILE A 704 22.82 -16.28 7.84
C ILE A 704 21.43 -16.83 8.05
N ASP A 705 20.86 -16.59 9.21
CA ASP A 705 19.47 -16.90 9.54
C ASP A 705 18.58 -15.68 9.27
N VAL A 706 17.72 -15.78 8.27
CA VAL A 706 16.76 -14.72 7.91
C VAL A 706 15.32 -15.08 8.33
N SER A 707 15.11 -16.18 9.05
CA SER A 707 13.77 -16.61 9.45
C SER A 707 13.02 -15.57 10.29
N GLY A 708 13.73 -14.84 11.13
CA GLY A 708 13.15 -13.72 11.91
C GLY A 708 12.64 -12.59 11.01
N ILE A 709 13.43 -12.23 10.00
CA ILE A 709 13.07 -11.16 9.05
C ILE A 709 11.87 -11.59 8.20
N ILE A 710 11.86 -12.83 7.72
CA ILE A 710 10.73 -13.37 6.93
C ILE A 710 9.46 -13.39 7.77
N ARG A 711 9.52 -13.88 9.01
CA ARG A 711 8.36 -13.86 9.93
C ARG A 711 7.86 -12.44 10.15
N GLN A 712 8.72 -11.51 10.46
CA GLN A 712 8.34 -10.12 10.67
C GLN A 712 7.68 -9.52 9.42
N LEU A 713 8.20 -9.86 8.22
CA LEU A 713 7.60 -9.42 6.97
C LEU A 713 6.21 -10.03 6.76
N GLN A 714 6.05 -11.34 7.01
CA GLN A 714 4.76 -12.04 6.92
C GLN A 714 3.74 -11.46 7.93
N GLU A 715 4.15 -11.24 9.17
CA GLU A 715 3.31 -10.61 10.19
C GLU A 715 2.81 -9.23 9.75
N VAL A 716 3.70 -8.40 9.19
CA VAL A 716 3.32 -7.08 8.66
C VAL A 716 2.34 -7.20 7.48
N LEU A 717 2.56 -8.17 6.59
CA LEU A 717 1.65 -8.40 5.46
C LEU A 717 0.27 -8.86 5.93
N ASP A 718 0.18 -9.80 6.88
CA ASP A 718 -1.08 -10.28 7.45
C ASP A 718 -1.86 -9.14 8.15
N GLN A 719 -1.14 -8.22 8.79
CA GLN A 719 -1.71 -7.01 9.39
C GLN A 719 -2.38 -6.11 8.34
N VAL A 720 -1.66 -5.84 7.25
CA VAL A 720 -2.19 -5.02 6.16
C VAL A 720 -3.41 -5.69 5.52
N VAL A 721 -3.37 -7.02 5.35
CA VAL A 721 -4.50 -7.83 4.86
C VAL A 721 -5.73 -7.62 5.74
N THR A 722 -5.60 -7.77 7.04
CA THR A 722 -6.70 -7.62 8.01
C THR A 722 -7.28 -6.21 8.00
N ALA A 723 -6.43 -5.18 7.92
CA ALA A 723 -6.87 -3.79 7.79
C ALA A 723 -7.68 -3.56 6.51
N VAL A 724 -7.19 -4.10 5.39
CA VAL A 724 -7.87 -4.04 4.10
C VAL A 724 -9.23 -4.75 4.14
N GLU A 725 -9.32 -5.91 4.79
CA GLU A 725 -10.58 -6.66 4.96
C GLU A 725 -11.62 -5.87 5.74
N PHE A 726 -11.22 -5.23 6.82
CA PHE A 726 -12.12 -4.38 7.59
C PHE A 726 -12.62 -3.17 6.78
N LEU A 727 -11.74 -2.51 6.04
CA LEU A 727 -12.11 -1.39 5.17
C LEU A 727 -13.02 -1.84 4.02
N PHE A 728 -12.82 -3.07 3.53
CA PHE A 728 -13.73 -3.68 2.56
C PHE A 728 -15.16 -3.78 3.10
N LEU A 729 -15.35 -4.08 4.38
CA LEU A 729 -16.66 -4.13 5.01
C LEU A 729 -17.38 -2.76 4.94
N PHE A 730 -16.69 -1.66 5.18
CA PHE A 730 -17.26 -0.30 5.02
C PHE A 730 -17.64 -0.01 3.57
N THR A 731 -16.80 -0.39 2.63
CA THR A 731 -17.09 -0.17 1.23
C THR A 731 -18.24 -1.04 0.75
N LEU A 732 -18.40 -2.25 1.30
CA LEU A 732 -19.54 -3.12 1.06
C LEU A 732 -20.83 -2.49 1.59
N ALA A 733 -20.83 -1.98 2.83
CA ALA A 733 -21.97 -1.29 3.42
C ALA A 733 -22.39 -0.06 2.57
N SER A 734 -21.41 0.75 2.12
CA SER A 734 -21.65 1.86 1.20
C SER A 734 -22.25 1.40 -0.14
N GLY A 735 -21.75 0.30 -0.69
CA GLY A 735 -22.28 -0.30 -1.93
C GLY A 735 -23.72 -0.76 -1.81
N VAL A 736 -24.05 -1.44 -0.71
CA VAL A 736 -25.42 -1.87 -0.40
C VAL A 736 -26.36 -0.66 -0.28
N LEU A 737 -25.88 0.43 0.30
CA LEU A 737 -26.66 1.65 0.45
C LEU A 737 -26.95 2.33 -0.91
N VAL A 738 -25.99 2.38 -1.81
CA VAL A 738 -26.17 2.89 -3.19
C VAL A 738 -27.18 2.03 -3.94
N LEU A 739 -27.05 0.71 -3.79
CA LEU A 739 -27.98 -0.26 -4.37
C LEU A 739 -29.41 -0.03 -3.88
N TYR A 740 -29.58 0.10 -2.58
CA TYR A 740 -30.86 0.42 -1.96
C TYR A 740 -31.41 1.75 -2.48
N ALA A 741 -30.58 2.77 -2.64
CA ALA A 741 -30.95 4.06 -3.21
C ALA A 741 -31.49 3.96 -4.64
N ALA A 742 -30.75 3.23 -5.48
CA ALA A 742 -31.12 3.04 -6.89
C ALA A 742 -32.48 2.36 -7.03
N LEU A 743 -32.75 1.39 -6.19
CA LEU A 743 -34.02 0.62 -6.21
C LEU A 743 -35.18 1.42 -5.62
N MET A 744 -34.94 2.16 -4.52
CA MET A 744 -35.98 3.00 -3.89
C MET A 744 -36.34 4.21 -4.76
N GLY A 745 -35.46 4.71 -5.62
CA GLY A 745 -35.75 5.82 -6.54
C GLY A 745 -36.86 5.53 -7.52
N SER A 746 -37.09 4.26 -7.87
CA SER A 746 -38.15 3.83 -8.83
C SER A 746 -39.44 3.34 -8.19
N THR A 747 -39.52 3.23 -6.85
CA THR A 747 -40.66 2.60 -6.16
C THR A 747 -41.99 3.37 -6.31
N ALA A 748 -41.97 4.70 -6.22
CA ALA A 748 -43.17 5.52 -6.32
C ALA A 748 -43.84 5.40 -7.68
N GLU A 749 -43.07 5.41 -8.77
CA GLU A 749 -43.59 5.23 -10.12
C GLU A 749 -44.12 3.82 -10.36
N ARG A 750 -43.46 2.81 -9.83
CA ARG A 750 -43.86 1.40 -9.89
C ARG A 750 -45.14 1.14 -9.10
N THR A 751 -45.31 1.82 -7.96
CA THR A 751 -46.54 1.76 -7.18
C THR A 751 -47.74 2.23 -7.99
N ARG A 752 -47.57 3.34 -8.69
CA ARG A 752 -48.61 3.91 -9.55
C ARG A 752 -48.98 2.99 -10.71
N GLU A 753 -47.99 2.42 -11.40
CA GLU A 753 -48.22 1.45 -12.49
C GLU A 753 -48.88 0.17 -11.98
N ALA A 754 -48.40 -0.36 -10.85
CA ALA A 754 -49.04 -1.55 -10.27
C ALA A 754 -50.48 -1.31 -9.86
N GLY A 755 -50.81 -0.11 -9.33
CA GLY A 755 -52.16 0.31 -9.02
C GLY A 755 -53.04 0.33 -10.26
N LEU A 756 -52.59 0.98 -11.37
CA LEU A 756 -53.31 1.03 -12.64
C LEU A 756 -53.55 -0.35 -13.23
N LEU A 757 -52.52 -1.22 -13.25
CA LEU A 757 -52.63 -2.56 -13.80
C LEU A 757 -53.59 -3.46 -12.99
N ARG A 758 -53.59 -3.31 -11.67
CA ARG A 758 -54.54 -4.01 -10.79
C ARG A 758 -55.99 -3.52 -11.01
N ALA A 759 -56.18 -2.23 -11.26
CA ALA A 759 -57.48 -1.70 -11.62
C ALA A 759 -57.97 -2.22 -12.97
N LEU A 760 -57.07 -2.54 -13.91
CA LEU A 760 -57.36 -3.19 -15.18
C LEU A 760 -57.46 -4.73 -15.11
N GLY A 761 -57.41 -5.34 -13.91
CA GLY A 761 -57.63 -6.77 -13.70
C GLY A 761 -56.40 -7.64 -13.62
N ALA A 762 -55.19 -7.07 -13.57
CA ALA A 762 -53.97 -7.87 -13.43
C ALA A 762 -53.88 -8.55 -12.02
N THR A 763 -53.60 -9.83 -12.00
CA THR A 763 -53.43 -10.59 -10.75
C THR A 763 -52.10 -10.24 -10.04
N ARG A 764 -52.06 -10.42 -8.70
CA ARG A 764 -50.83 -10.21 -7.90
C ARG A 764 -49.68 -11.08 -8.40
N GLY A 765 -49.97 -12.32 -8.81
CA GLY A 765 -48.98 -13.26 -9.31
C GLY A 765 -48.35 -12.83 -10.64
N GLN A 766 -49.17 -12.34 -11.57
CA GLN A 766 -48.70 -11.84 -12.87
C GLN A 766 -47.78 -10.61 -12.70
N LEU A 767 -48.16 -9.67 -11.84
CA LEU A 767 -47.36 -8.50 -11.52
C LEU A 767 -46.03 -8.88 -10.86
N ALA A 768 -46.06 -9.76 -9.86
CA ALA A 768 -44.87 -10.23 -9.16
C ALA A 768 -43.90 -10.94 -10.11
N THR A 769 -44.40 -11.79 -11.03
CA THR A 769 -43.57 -12.49 -12.01
C THR A 769 -42.94 -11.53 -13.01
N ALA A 770 -43.70 -10.59 -13.55
CA ALA A 770 -43.21 -9.57 -14.47
C ALA A 770 -42.11 -8.71 -13.84
N GLN A 771 -42.29 -8.30 -12.60
CA GLN A 771 -41.30 -7.50 -11.88
C GLN A 771 -40.04 -8.27 -11.50
N ARG A 772 -40.15 -9.56 -11.11
CA ARG A 772 -39.00 -10.42 -10.90
C ARG A 772 -38.14 -10.52 -12.17
N ILE A 773 -38.79 -10.76 -13.32
CA ILE A 773 -38.08 -10.83 -14.60
C ILE A 773 -37.41 -9.50 -14.93
N GLU A 774 -38.11 -8.37 -14.71
CA GLU A 774 -37.52 -7.04 -14.89
C GLU A 774 -36.30 -6.81 -14.04
N PHE A 775 -36.36 -7.16 -12.73
CA PHE A 775 -35.21 -7.02 -11.81
C PHE A 775 -34.05 -7.92 -12.18
N VAL A 776 -34.31 -9.17 -12.61
CA VAL A 776 -33.26 -10.07 -13.07
C VAL A 776 -32.58 -9.55 -14.32
N LEU A 777 -33.35 -9.01 -15.29
CA LEU A 777 -32.80 -8.45 -16.52
C LEU A 777 -31.95 -7.19 -16.24
N VAL A 778 -32.51 -6.25 -15.48
CA VAL A 778 -31.80 -5.01 -15.13
C VAL A 778 -30.58 -5.30 -14.24
N GLY A 779 -30.73 -6.14 -13.21
CA GLY A 779 -29.65 -6.50 -12.30
C GLY A 779 -28.56 -7.32 -12.97
N GLY A 780 -28.93 -8.31 -13.79
CA GLY A 780 -27.98 -9.13 -14.53
C GLY A 780 -27.18 -8.31 -15.55
N LEU A 781 -27.85 -7.46 -16.33
CA LEU A 781 -27.17 -6.55 -17.26
C LEU A 781 -26.24 -5.58 -16.51
N SER A 782 -26.72 -5.01 -15.41
CA SER A 782 -25.90 -4.10 -14.58
C SER A 782 -24.68 -4.81 -13.99
N GLY A 783 -24.85 -6.07 -13.57
CA GLY A 783 -23.76 -6.89 -13.04
C GLY A 783 -22.70 -7.24 -14.09
N LEU A 784 -23.11 -7.58 -15.32
CA LEU A 784 -22.20 -7.82 -16.44
C LEU A 784 -21.41 -6.56 -16.82
N LEU A 785 -22.10 -5.40 -16.90
CA LEU A 785 -21.45 -4.12 -17.17
C LEU A 785 -20.47 -3.74 -16.07
N ALA A 786 -20.86 -3.95 -14.82
CA ALA A 786 -20.02 -3.71 -13.66
C ALA A 786 -18.76 -4.58 -13.67
N ALA A 787 -18.89 -5.88 -13.98
CA ALA A 787 -17.77 -6.81 -14.08
C ALA A 787 -16.82 -6.42 -15.22
N SER A 788 -17.33 -6.04 -16.38
CA SER A 788 -16.53 -5.58 -17.51
C SER A 788 -15.77 -4.29 -17.18
N GLY A 789 -16.44 -3.32 -16.55
CA GLY A 789 -15.80 -2.09 -16.09
C GLY A 789 -14.78 -2.33 -14.99
N ALA A 790 -15.06 -3.26 -14.06
CA ALA A 790 -14.15 -3.63 -12.99
C ALA A 790 -12.90 -4.32 -13.52
N ALA A 791 -13.04 -5.24 -14.46
CA ALA A 791 -11.91 -5.92 -15.09
C ALA A 791 -11.01 -4.93 -15.86
N LEU A 792 -11.60 -4.00 -16.62
CA LEU A 792 -10.84 -2.98 -17.35
C LEU A 792 -10.10 -2.02 -16.42
N LEU A 793 -10.79 -1.50 -15.40
CA LEU A 793 -10.18 -0.59 -14.43
C LEU A 793 -9.16 -1.31 -13.55
N GLY A 794 -9.44 -2.56 -13.15
CA GLY A 794 -8.52 -3.42 -12.41
C GLY A 794 -7.23 -3.67 -13.19
N TRP A 795 -7.35 -4.03 -14.48
CA TRP A 795 -6.20 -4.16 -15.38
C TRP A 795 -5.39 -2.86 -15.48
N ALA A 796 -6.05 -1.73 -15.69
CA ALA A 796 -5.37 -0.44 -15.81
C ALA A 796 -4.66 -0.04 -14.51
N LEU A 797 -5.26 -0.32 -13.35
CA LEU A 797 -4.64 -0.08 -12.04
C LEU A 797 -3.46 -1.03 -11.78
N ALA A 798 -3.61 -2.31 -12.12
CA ALA A 798 -2.55 -3.30 -11.99
C ALA A 798 -1.32 -2.93 -12.82
N GLU A 799 -1.50 -2.60 -14.11
CA GLU A 799 -0.42 -2.30 -15.05
C GLU A 799 0.25 -0.94 -14.77
N TYR A 800 -0.56 0.13 -14.63
CA TYR A 800 -0.02 1.49 -14.60
C TYR A 800 0.28 2.02 -13.20
N GLN A 801 -0.40 1.52 -12.16
CA GLN A 801 -0.31 2.07 -10.81
C GLN A 801 0.42 1.15 -9.83
N PHE A 802 0.01 -0.12 -9.75
CA PHE A 802 0.53 -1.05 -8.76
C PHE A 802 1.66 -1.93 -9.28
N LYS A 803 1.78 -2.09 -10.60
CA LYS A 803 2.81 -2.88 -11.30
C LYS A 803 2.87 -4.33 -10.82
N PHE A 804 1.71 -4.98 -10.71
CA PHE A 804 1.62 -6.41 -10.48
C PHE A 804 0.97 -7.14 -11.67
N PRO A 805 1.27 -8.45 -11.86
CA PRO A 805 0.67 -9.20 -12.96
C PRO A 805 -0.84 -9.30 -12.77
N TRP A 806 -1.59 -8.89 -13.78
CA TRP A 806 -3.04 -9.03 -13.81
C TRP A 806 -3.43 -10.37 -14.42
N HIS A 807 -4.35 -11.09 -13.78
CA HIS A 807 -4.88 -12.35 -14.29
C HIS A 807 -6.33 -12.19 -14.75
N PHE A 808 -6.63 -12.78 -15.90
CA PHE A 808 -8.00 -12.78 -16.41
C PHE A 808 -8.82 -13.85 -15.68
N GLU A 809 -9.74 -13.45 -14.85
CA GLU A 809 -10.64 -14.35 -14.11
C GLU A 809 -12.07 -14.30 -14.64
N PRO A 810 -12.52 -15.31 -15.43
CA PRO A 810 -13.90 -15.35 -15.94
C PRO A 810 -14.96 -15.43 -14.83
N GLN A 811 -14.58 -15.88 -13.65
CA GLN A 811 -15.46 -15.96 -12.47
C GLN A 811 -16.03 -14.60 -12.06
N VAL A 812 -15.33 -13.48 -12.33
CA VAL A 812 -15.77 -12.11 -12.02
C VAL A 812 -17.06 -11.77 -12.78
N TRP A 813 -17.22 -12.21 -14.04
CA TRP A 813 -18.45 -11.99 -14.82
C TRP A 813 -19.61 -12.84 -14.31
N ALA A 814 -19.37 -14.08 -13.95
CA ALA A 814 -20.38 -14.95 -13.35
C ALA A 814 -20.84 -14.39 -11.99
N ALA A 815 -19.90 -13.98 -11.15
CA ALA A 815 -20.19 -13.35 -9.87
C ALA A 815 -20.93 -12.01 -10.06
N GLY A 816 -20.51 -11.19 -11.00
CA GLY A 816 -21.16 -9.91 -11.31
C GLY A 816 -22.62 -10.09 -11.74
N LEU A 817 -22.88 -11.03 -12.66
CA LEU A 817 -24.21 -11.36 -13.12
C LEU A 817 -25.11 -11.84 -11.98
N LEU A 818 -24.61 -12.79 -11.17
CA LEU A 818 -25.36 -13.37 -10.05
C LEU A 818 -25.62 -12.31 -8.96
N VAL A 819 -24.60 -11.60 -8.52
CA VAL A 819 -24.71 -10.57 -7.48
C VAL A 819 -25.63 -9.46 -7.96
N GLY A 820 -25.49 -9.00 -9.19
CA GLY A 820 -26.36 -7.96 -9.77
C GLY A 820 -27.83 -8.39 -9.82
N ALA A 821 -28.10 -9.62 -10.26
CA ALA A 821 -29.46 -10.16 -10.31
C ALA A 821 -30.06 -10.33 -8.89
N VAL A 822 -29.31 -10.92 -7.96
CA VAL A 822 -29.74 -11.16 -6.57
C VAL A 822 -29.98 -9.83 -5.85
N CYS A 823 -29.07 -8.87 -5.96
CA CYS A 823 -29.21 -7.57 -5.35
C CYS A 823 -30.44 -6.81 -5.87
N ALA A 824 -30.67 -6.85 -7.20
CA ALA A 824 -31.86 -6.23 -7.79
C ALA A 824 -33.14 -6.91 -7.35
N LEU A 825 -33.16 -8.26 -7.21
CA LEU A 825 -34.28 -9.01 -6.70
C LEU A 825 -34.63 -8.68 -5.24
N ILE A 826 -33.60 -8.66 -4.37
CA ILE A 826 -33.76 -8.36 -2.94
C ILE A 826 -34.32 -6.93 -2.76
N GLY A 827 -33.68 -5.96 -3.38
CA GLY A 827 -34.10 -4.57 -3.30
C GLY A 827 -35.47 -4.32 -3.92
N GLY A 828 -35.75 -5.01 -5.04
CA GLY A 828 -37.05 -4.99 -5.66
C GLY A 828 -38.16 -5.61 -4.78
N TRP A 829 -37.85 -6.73 -4.12
CA TRP A 829 -38.75 -7.37 -3.17
C TRP A 829 -39.08 -6.47 -1.96
N LEU A 830 -38.04 -5.85 -1.38
CA LEU A 830 -38.20 -4.92 -0.26
C LEU A 830 -39.07 -3.71 -0.65
N GLY A 831 -38.86 -3.14 -1.85
CA GLY A 831 -39.66 -2.04 -2.35
C GLY A 831 -41.14 -2.40 -2.66
N LEU A 832 -41.38 -3.61 -3.15
CA LEU A 832 -42.65 -4.07 -3.61
C LEU A 832 -43.54 -4.70 -2.53
N ARG A 833 -42.96 -5.18 -1.45
CA ARG A 833 -43.72 -5.85 -0.37
C ARG A 833 -44.87 -4.98 0.15
N ASN A 834 -44.64 -3.69 0.25
CA ASN A 834 -45.65 -2.73 0.71
C ASN A 834 -46.68 -2.43 -0.37
N VAL A 835 -46.28 -2.34 -1.66
CA VAL A 835 -47.17 -2.04 -2.79
C VAL A 835 -48.16 -3.17 -3.09
N LEU A 836 -47.69 -4.42 -3.04
CA LEU A 836 -48.53 -5.60 -3.28
C LEU A 836 -49.54 -5.88 -2.15
N ARG A 837 -49.30 -5.33 -0.96
CA ARG A 837 -50.19 -5.50 0.21
C ARG A 837 -51.28 -4.42 0.30
N GLN A 838 -51.08 -3.24 -0.31
CA GLN A 838 -52.04 -2.13 -0.27
C GLN A 838 -53.25 -2.43 -1.18
N PRO A 839 -54.50 -2.05 -0.77
CA PRO A 839 -55.65 -2.13 -1.62
C PRO A 839 -55.60 -1.20 -2.82
N PRO A 840 -56.11 -1.57 -4.01
CA PRO A 840 -56.02 -0.74 -5.23
C PRO A 840 -56.64 0.66 -5.09
N LEU A 841 -57.69 0.81 -4.30
CA LEU A 841 -58.36 2.10 -4.04
C LEU A 841 -57.47 3.09 -3.28
N GLN A 842 -56.65 2.61 -2.32
CA GLN A 842 -55.69 3.47 -1.60
C GLN A 842 -54.55 3.94 -2.49
N THR A 843 -53.99 3.03 -3.34
CA THR A 843 -52.93 3.41 -4.31
C THR A 843 -53.37 4.38 -5.37
N LEU A 844 -54.68 4.37 -5.77
CA LEU A 844 -55.23 5.34 -6.72
C LEU A 844 -55.57 6.70 -6.07
N ARG A 845 -55.80 6.72 -4.75
CA ARG A 845 -56.10 7.96 -3.98
C ARG A 845 -54.84 8.72 -3.57
N GLU A 846 -53.71 8.03 -3.41
CA GLU A 846 -52.39 8.58 -3.10
C GLU A 846 -51.58 8.90 -4.38
N ALA A 847 -52.01 8.41 -5.54
CA ALA A 847 -51.42 8.67 -6.86
C ALA A 847 -52.06 9.88 -7.55
#